data_2c9bb7da90b3a7fab046205c7c948f28
#
_entry.id   2c9bb7da90b3a7fab046205c7c948f28
#
_cell.length_a   1.000
_cell.length_b   1.000
_cell.length_c   1.000
_cell.angle_alpha   90.00
_cell.angle_beta   90.00
_cell.angle_gamma   90.00
#
_symmetry.space_group_name_H-M   'P 1'
#
loop_
_entity.id
_entity.type
_entity.pdbx_description
1 polymer ?
#
loop_
_entity_poly.entity_id
_entity_poly.type
_entity_poly.pdbx_seq_one_letter_code
_entity_poly.pdbx_strand_id
1 'polypeptide(L)'
;MTLRDNIKERILILDGAMGTMIQGYKLTETDFRGNLELLQMLNYQGNNDMLNLTRPDIIEDIHRRYLKAGADIISTNTFSAQRISQADYHMEDFSYDIALQGARLARKCADEYSTTNKPRFVAGSIGPTNKTCSMSPDVSDPAKRDLTYDTLFNAYSEQVEAMIKGGIDAILIETIFDTLNAKVAIDASLSEMRKVGIDLPIMLSVTITDLSGRTLSGQTLEAFLASISSYPIFSVGLNCSFGAEQMRPYIKELASKASYYISIYPNAGLPNSMGEYDETAEIMVPQMQTYVDEGLVNIIGGCCGTTDEFIAGYTEIVKDKLPHIPTPVSKEMILSGLEQFRLTPEITFVNVGERCNVAGSRKFLRLIKEHNYEEALTIARKQVDDGALVLDINMDDGLLEAKDEMVHFVNMISSEPEIARIPLMIDSSDWDVVVAALKCVQGKSIVNSISLKEGEETFIRHAKDVLRYGAAVVVMCFDEEGQATSFERRIEIASRAYKILTEQVGIQAKDIIFDPNILAICTGMKEHNNYAVEFIRATGWIKKNLPGAHISGGVSNLSFSFRGNNYIREAMHAVFLYHAIQVGMDFGIVNPATKITYADIPQDELKIIEDGVLDREEGADEKLIELANRLLAQKEILKQNSKESNQQEEWRNSSLEDRLVYALRKGISNYLNDDIHEALEKYPNAVSIIEGPLMRGMNEVGDLFGAGKMFLPQVVKTARTMKDAVAILQPYIEKEKVGGKATAGKVLLATVKGDVHDIGKNIVGVVMACNNYEVIDMGVMVPADKIIKKAKEEGVDLIGLSGLITPSLHEMVNDVIAFKEAGLHIPVMVGGATTSKLHVALKIAPLYDAPVVWVKDASVNPSIAASLLNEAEHTAFCEELNKSYEELRANYKEQQQKILSLEKARENKLNLFD
;
A
#
# COMPACT_ATOMS: atom_id res chain seq x y z
N MET A 1 -28.44 20.36 14.78
CA MET A 1 -27.00 20.51 14.51
C MET A 1 -26.50 19.23 13.86
N THR A 2 -25.84 19.33 12.72
CA THR A 2 -25.26 18.19 12.02
C THR A 2 -23.89 17.83 12.61
N LEU A 3 -23.33 16.68 12.22
CA LEU A 3 -21.94 16.32 12.58
C LEU A 3 -20.95 17.39 12.09
N ARG A 4 -21.18 17.91 10.85
CA ARG A 4 -20.35 18.99 10.26
C ARG A 4 -20.38 20.31 11.05
N ASP A 5 -21.43 20.57 11.81
CA ASP A 5 -21.53 21.77 12.64
C ASP A 5 -20.82 21.57 13.97
N ASN A 6 -21.08 20.43 14.63
CA ASN A 6 -20.54 20.14 15.97
C ASN A 6 -19.01 20.06 16.01
N ILE A 7 -18.36 19.47 14.98
CA ILE A 7 -16.91 19.29 14.94
C ILE A 7 -16.12 20.61 14.88
N LYS A 8 -16.78 21.70 14.44
CA LYS A 8 -16.19 23.04 14.40
C LYS A 8 -16.17 23.71 15.77
N GLU A 9 -17.09 23.34 16.64
CA GLU A 9 -17.30 23.97 17.92
C GLU A 9 -16.58 23.27 19.07
N ARG A 10 -16.45 21.95 18.99
CA ARG A 10 -15.86 21.12 20.05
C ARG A 10 -15.22 19.85 19.54
N ILE A 11 -14.34 19.28 20.35
CA ILE A 11 -13.80 17.95 20.12
C ILE A 11 -14.91 16.93 20.35
N LEU A 12 -15.08 15.99 19.43
CA LEU A 12 -16.08 14.92 19.50
C LEU A 12 -15.48 13.62 20.03
N ILE A 13 -16.29 12.85 20.72
CA ILE A 13 -15.90 11.57 21.28
C ILE A 13 -16.53 10.46 20.44
N LEU A 14 -15.71 9.66 19.77
CA LEU A 14 -16.07 8.40 19.17
C LEU A 14 -16.12 7.32 20.26
N ASP A 15 -16.87 6.27 20.05
CA ASP A 15 -16.96 5.12 20.96
C ASP A 15 -15.63 4.34 21.06
N GLY A 16 -15.66 3.23 21.77
CA GLY A 16 -14.55 2.31 21.96
C GLY A 16 -14.76 0.98 21.21
N ALA A 17 -13.93 0.01 21.53
CA ALA A 17 -13.87 -1.27 20.85
C ALA A 17 -15.15 -2.12 21.02
N MET A 18 -15.91 -2.29 19.95
CA MET A 18 -17.08 -3.20 19.92
C MET A 18 -16.65 -4.64 20.24
N GLY A 19 -15.59 -5.14 19.60
CA GLY A 19 -15.10 -6.51 19.81
C GLY A 19 -14.66 -6.79 21.25
N THR A 20 -13.97 -5.86 21.89
CA THR A 20 -13.57 -5.97 23.31
C THR A 20 -14.80 -6.07 24.22
N MET A 21 -15.81 -5.25 23.95
CA MET A 21 -17.04 -5.30 24.73
C MET A 21 -17.79 -6.62 24.54
N ILE A 22 -17.88 -7.13 23.29
CA ILE A 22 -18.50 -8.44 22.99
C ILE A 22 -17.78 -9.57 23.75
N GLN A 23 -16.45 -9.57 23.78
CA GLN A 23 -15.66 -10.58 24.52
C GLN A 23 -16.02 -10.63 26.01
N GLY A 24 -16.38 -9.49 26.60
CA GLY A 24 -16.83 -9.43 28.01
C GLY A 24 -18.08 -10.25 28.32
N TYR A 25 -18.92 -10.55 27.31
CA TYR A 25 -20.14 -11.38 27.47
C TYR A 25 -19.84 -12.89 27.46
N LYS A 26 -18.63 -13.31 27.04
CA LYS A 26 -18.22 -14.73 26.98
C LYS A 26 -19.19 -15.59 26.18
N LEU A 27 -19.57 -15.11 24.99
CA LEU A 27 -20.55 -15.76 24.13
C LEU A 27 -20.07 -17.13 23.64
N THR A 28 -21.02 -18.04 23.49
CA THR A 28 -20.81 -19.39 22.98
C THR A 28 -21.21 -19.49 21.51
N GLU A 29 -20.83 -20.58 20.85
CA GLU A 29 -21.28 -20.87 19.46
C GLU A 29 -22.82 -20.80 19.32
N THR A 30 -23.58 -21.21 20.35
CA THR A 30 -25.05 -21.13 20.36
C THR A 30 -25.54 -19.68 20.28
N ASP A 31 -24.83 -18.74 20.92
CA ASP A 31 -25.18 -17.32 20.87
C ASP A 31 -24.94 -16.77 19.46
N PHE A 32 -23.81 -17.14 18.83
CA PHE A 32 -23.52 -16.74 17.47
C PHE A 32 -24.52 -17.31 16.46
N ARG A 33 -24.88 -18.56 16.56
CA ARG A 33 -25.89 -19.20 15.67
C ARG A 33 -27.30 -18.62 15.85
N GLY A 34 -27.70 -18.36 17.07
CA GLY A 34 -29.06 -17.93 17.36
C GLY A 34 -30.11 -18.89 16.76
N ASN A 35 -31.09 -18.31 16.07
CA ASN A 35 -32.17 -19.07 15.39
C ASN A 35 -31.96 -19.15 13.86
N LEU A 36 -30.78 -18.80 13.34
CA LEU A 36 -30.50 -18.85 11.90
C LEU A 36 -30.29 -20.30 11.43
N GLU A 37 -30.85 -20.63 10.25
CA GLU A 37 -30.58 -21.92 9.60
C GLU A 37 -29.21 -21.92 8.94
N LEU A 38 -28.18 -22.23 9.72
CA LEU A 38 -26.79 -22.20 9.31
C LEU A 38 -26.21 -23.63 9.20
N LEU A 39 -25.12 -23.77 8.44
CA LEU A 39 -24.43 -25.05 8.26
C LEU A 39 -23.93 -25.58 9.60
N GLN A 40 -24.38 -26.79 10.00
CA GLN A 40 -24.07 -27.36 11.31
C GLN A 40 -22.58 -27.70 11.54
N MET A 41 -21.82 -27.86 10.44
CA MET A 41 -20.40 -28.25 10.47
C MET A 41 -19.44 -27.07 10.64
N LEU A 42 -19.95 -25.81 10.61
CA LEU A 42 -19.14 -24.62 10.72
C LEU A 42 -19.19 -24.01 12.12
N ASN A 43 -18.12 -23.34 12.50
CA ASN A 43 -18.09 -22.53 13.73
C ASN A 43 -18.22 -21.06 13.35
N TYR A 44 -19.18 -20.36 13.95
CA TYR A 44 -19.45 -18.94 13.71
C TYR A 44 -18.92 -18.04 14.83
N GLN A 45 -18.36 -18.62 15.88
CA GLN A 45 -17.73 -17.86 16.97
C GLN A 45 -16.58 -17.03 16.41
N GLY A 46 -16.60 -15.72 16.67
CA GLY A 46 -15.66 -14.76 16.11
C GLY A 46 -16.26 -13.87 15.03
N ASN A 47 -17.38 -14.25 14.38
CA ASN A 47 -18.11 -13.37 13.48
C ASN A 47 -18.97 -12.39 14.29
N ASN A 48 -18.35 -11.34 14.83
CA ASN A 48 -19.03 -10.38 15.69
C ASN A 48 -20.17 -9.65 14.99
N ASP A 49 -20.07 -9.44 13.68
CA ASP A 49 -21.06 -8.67 12.92
C ASP A 49 -22.40 -9.42 12.78
N MET A 50 -22.36 -10.76 12.75
CA MET A 50 -23.59 -11.55 12.71
C MET A 50 -24.46 -11.41 13.96
N LEU A 51 -23.87 -10.98 15.09
CA LEU A 51 -24.61 -10.73 16.34
C LEU A 51 -25.69 -9.64 16.18
N ASN A 52 -25.59 -8.80 15.14
CA ASN A 52 -26.66 -7.88 14.76
C ASN A 52 -27.99 -8.61 14.48
N LEU A 53 -27.92 -9.86 14.00
CA LEU A 53 -29.07 -10.70 13.68
C LEU A 53 -29.40 -11.64 14.81
N THR A 54 -28.41 -12.21 15.50
CA THR A 54 -28.61 -13.30 16.45
C THR A 54 -28.69 -12.83 17.90
N ARG A 55 -27.96 -11.77 18.28
CA ARG A 55 -27.93 -11.18 19.61
C ARG A 55 -27.99 -9.64 19.59
N PRO A 56 -29.06 -9.07 18.96
CA PRO A 56 -29.23 -7.62 18.90
C PRO A 56 -29.28 -6.96 20.28
N ASP A 57 -29.75 -7.68 21.29
CA ASP A 57 -29.80 -7.26 22.69
C ASP A 57 -28.42 -6.85 23.23
N ILE A 58 -27.38 -7.63 22.92
CA ILE A 58 -26.00 -7.35 23.34
C ILE A 58 -25.45 -6.14 22.61
N ILE A 59 -25.65 -6.06 21.29
CA ILE A 59 -25.16 -4.93 20.49
C ILE A 59 -25.83 -3.62 20.97
N GLU A 60 -27.13 -3.62 21.21
CA GLU A 60 -27.82 -2.46 21.79
C GLU A 60 -27.29 -2.09 23.17
N ASP A 61 -27.00 -3.07 24.04
CA ASP A 61 -26.45 -2.79 25.38
C ASP A 61 -25.08 -2.12 25.27
N ILE A 62 -24.21 -2.61 24.40
CA ILE A 62 -22.88 -2.01 24.18
C ILE A 62 -23.00 -0.57 23.69
N HIS A 63 -23.85 -0.31 22.68
CA HIS A 63 -24.07 1.04 22.19
C HIS A 63 -24.59 1.97 23.29
N ARG A 64 -25.55 1.52 24.13
CA ARG A 64 -26.06 2.30 25.25
C ARG A 64 -25.00 2.58 26.31
N ARG A 65 -24.10 1.63 26.58
CA ARG A 65 -22.98 1.83 27.51
C ARG A 65 -22.06 2.95 27.01
N TYR A 66 -21.65 2.94 25.74
CA TYR A 66 -20.84 3.99 25.17
C TYR A 66 -21.54 5.35 25.13
N LEU A 67 -22.81 5.39 24.75
CA LEU A 67 -23.61 6.62 24.76
C LEU A 67 -23.78 7.19 26.17
N LYS A 68 -24.00 6.34 27.17
CA LYS A 68 -24.06 6.70 28.59
C LYS A 68 -22.72 7.21 29.11
N ALA A 69 -21.62 6.60 28.68
CA ALA A 69 -20.26 7.05 29.01
C ALA A 69 -19.92 8.40 28.37
N GLY A 70 -20.65 8.83 27.35
CA GLY A 70 -20.56 10.16 26.79
C GLY A 70 -20.15 10.25 25.33
N ALA A 71 -20.02 9.12 24.61
CA ALA A 71 -19.72 9.10 23.18
C ALA A 71 -20.70 9.99 22.38
N ASP A 72 -20.19 10.85 21.52
CA ASP A 72 -20.96 11.67 20.60
C ASP A 72 -21.27 10.93 19.32
N ILE A 73 -20.34 10.07 18.89
CA ILE A 73 -20.43 9.24 17.70
C ILE A 73 -20.31 7.78 18.15
N ILE A 74 -21.22 6.92 17.70
CA ILE A 74 -21.07 5.48 17.84
C ILE A 74 -20.88 4.84 16.45
N SER A 75 -19.97 3.86 16.38
CA SER A 75 -19.74 3.09 15.16
C SER A 75 -20.68 1.90 15.09
N THR A 76 -21.19 1.57 13.91
CA THR A 76 -22.02 0.40 13.71
C THR A 76 -21.20 -0.89 13.88
N ASN A 77 -21.83 -1.98 14.36
CA ASN A 77 -21.19 -3.31 14.39
C ASN A 77 -21.23 -3.95 12.99
N THR A 78 -20.48 -3.36 12.04
CA THR A 78 -20.47 -3.73 10.61
C THR A 78 -19.06 -3.76 10.01
N PHE A 79 -18.05 -3.85 10.85
CA PHE A 79 -16.64 -3.79 10.46
C PHE A 79 -16.29 -4.80 9.34
N SER A 80 -16.76 -6.03 9.45
CA SER A 80 -16.55 -7.11 8.48
C SER A 80 -17.85 -7.53 7.77
N ALA A 81 -18.88 -6.69 7.73
CA ALA A 81 -20.20 -7.04 7.20
C ALA A 81 -20.26 -7.18 5.67
N GLN A 82 -19.18 -6.95 4.93
CA GLN A 82 -19.16 -7.09 3.47
C GLN A 82 -18.94 -8.55 3.03
N ARG A 83 -19.46 -8.91 1.83
CA ARG A 83 -19.46 -10.26 1.26
C ARG A 83 -18.13 -11.01 1.30
N ILE A 84 -17.02 -10.30 1.08
CA ILE A 84 -15.68 -10.92 0.99
C ILE A 84 -15.26 -11.48 2.34
N SER A 85 -15.42 -10.73 3.44
CA SER A 85 -15.13 -11.22 4.79
C SER A 85 -16.18 -12.20 5.30
N GLN A 86 -17.47 -12.00 4.95
CA GLN A 86 -18.53 -12.92 5.35
C GLN A 86 -18.43 -14.28 4.63
N ALA A 87 -17.75 -14.36 3.48
CA ALA A 87 -17.49 -15.62 2.78
C ALA A 87 -16.62 -16.59 3.61
N ASP A 88 -15.76 -16.10 4.51
CA ASP A 88 -14.97 -16.94 5.41
C ASP A 88 -15.85 -17.77 6.37
N TYR A 89 -17.07 -17.27 6.64
CA TYR A 89 -18.08 -17.92 7.44
C TYR A 89 -19.22 -18.53 6.61
N HIS A 90 -19.13 -18.51 5.27
CA HIS A 90 -20.24 -18.85 4.35
C HIS A 90 -21.53 -18.07 4.67
N MET A 91 -21.37 -16.79 5.01
CA MET A 91 -22.45 -15.87 5.38
C MET A 91 -22.59 -14.69 4.39
N GLU A 92 -21.98 -14.80 3.20
CA GLU A 92 -22.01 -13.74 2.18
C GLU A 92 -23.42 -13.30 1.78
N ASP A 93 -24.40 -14.19 1.82
CA ASP A 93 -25.78 -13.87 1.49
C ASP A 93 -26.52 -13.09 2.60
N PHE A 94 -25.94 -13.06 3.80
CA PHE A 94 -26.45 -12.29 4.93
C PHE A 94 -25.80 -10.91 5.05
N SER A 95 -24.80 -10.58 4.25
CA SER A 95 -23.99 -9.35 4.36
C SER A 95 -24.86 -8.08 4.39
N TYR A 96 -25.81 -7.98 3.49
CA TYR A 96 -26.74 -6.86 3.43
C TYR A 96 -27.57 -6.73 4.72
N ASP A 97 -28.15 -7.83 5.19
CA ASP A 97 -28.98 -7.82 6.40
C ASP A 97 -28.17 -7.52 7.67
N ILE A 98 -26.94 -8.06 7.77
CA ILE A 98 -26.01 -7.78 8.87
C ILE A 98 -25.71 -6.27 8.92
N ALA A 99 -25.35 -5.66 7.78
CA ALA A 99 -25.04 -4.24 7.69
C ALA A 99 -26.28 -3.36 7.99
N LEU A 100 -27.44 -3.72 7.44
CA LEU A 100 -28.69 -2.99 7.66
C LEU A 100 -29.12 -3.00 9.11
N GLN A 101 -29.07 -4.17 9.75
CA GLN A 101 -29.48 -4.29 11.17
C GLN A 101 -28.46 -3.62 12.10
N GLY A 102 -27.15 -3.76 11.82
CA GLY A 102 -26.12 -3.05 12.60
C GLY A 102 -26.35 -1.54 12.61
N ALA A 103 -26.64 -0.96 11.45
CA ALA A 103 -26.96 0.46 11.36
C ALA A 103 -28.26 0.85 12.08
N ARG A 104 -29.32 0.03 11.98
CA ARG A 104 -30.60 0.26 12.67
C ARG A 104 -30.47 0.20 14.19
N LEU A 105 -29.72 -0.77 14.71
CA LEU A 105 -29.48 -0.91 16.16
C LEU A 105 -28.73 0.32 16.71
N ALA A 106 -27.66 0.74 16.03
CA ALA A 106 -26.92 1.94 16.38
C ALA A 106 -27.79 3.20 16.31
N ARG A 107 -28.58 3.38 15.22
CA ARG A 107 -29.49 4.52 15.07
C ARG A 107 -30.51 4.57 16.19
N LYS A 108 -31.17 3.45 16.50
CA LYS A 108 -32.12 3.35 17.60
C LYS A 108 -31.51 3.83 18.92
N CYS A 109 -30.33 3.30 19.27
CA CYS A 109 -29.65 3.68 20.51
C CYS A 109 -29.22 5.16 20.51
N ALA A 110 -28.69 5.66 19.39
CA ALA A 110 -28.32 7.07 19.27
C ALA A 110 -29.53 8.01 19.44
N ASP A 111 -30.68 7.66 18.89
CA ASP A 111 -31.93 8.45 19.05
C ASP A 111 -32.42 8.46 20.51
N GLU A 112 -32.31 7.35 21.25
CA GLU A 112 -32.66 7.25 22.66
C GLU A 112 -31.84 8.24 23.54
N TYR A 113 -30.58 8.48 23.20
CA TYR A 113 -29.66 9.32 23.97
C TYR A 113 -29.44 10.73 23.39
N SER A 114 -29.98 11.00 22.21
CA SER A 114 -29.81 12.29 21.53
C SER A 114 -30.67 13.36 22.18
N THR A 115 -30.07 14.52 22.43
CA THR A 115 -30.78 15.71 22.93
C THR A 115 -30.46 16.91 22.04
N THR A 116 -31.26 17.98 22.16
CA THR A 116 -31.02 19.22 21.42
C THR A 116 -29.62 19.80 21.67
N ASN A 117 -29.12 19.69 22.90
CA ASN A 117 -27.80 20.22 23.30
C ASN A 117 -26.66 19.23 23.11
N LYS A 118 -26.95 17.93 23.01
CA LYS A 118 -25.97 16.88 22.79
C LYS A 118 -26.52 15.84 21.81
N PRO A 119 -26.54 16.16 20.52
CA PRO A 119 -26.92 15.20 19.48
C PRO A 119 -25.94 14.04 19.42
N ARG A 120 -26.45 12.84 19.09
CA ARG A 120 -25.65 11.62 18.93
C ARG A 120 -25.67 11.22 17.47
N PHE A 121 -24.54 10.77 16.98
CA PHE A 121 -24.33 10.43 15.58
C PHE A 121 -23.97 8.96 15.42
N VAL A 122 -24.31 8.40 14.29
CA VAL A 122 -23.99 7.01 13.90
C VAL A 122 -23.03 7.04 12.71
N ALA A 123 -21.85 6.47 12.90
CA ALA A 123 -20.87 6.25 11.85
C ALA A 123 -20.98 4.81 11.35
N GLY A 124 -21.28 4.63 10.06
CA GLY A 124 -21.29 3.31 9.40
C GLY A 124 -19.87 2.80 9.24
N SER A 125 -19.49 1.80 10.03
CA SER A 125 -18.12 1.23 10.02
C SER A 125 -17.92 0.33 8.80
N ILE A 126 -16.85 0.57 8.05
CA ILE A 126 -16.33 -0.23 6.94
C ILE A 126 -14.89 -0.57 7.27
N GLY A 127 -14.66 -1.82 7.69
CA GLY A 127 -13.31 -2.33 7.90
C GLY A 127 -12.66 -2.83 6.62
N PRO A 128 -11.38 -3.22 6.69
CA PRO A 128 -10.67 -3.82 5.58
C PRO A 128 -11.21 -5.24 5.30
N THR A 129 -10.88 -5.75 4.11
CA THR A 129 -11.06 -7.16 3.80
C THR A 129 -9.80 -7.95 4.12
N ASN A 130 -9.92 -9.28 4.20
CA ASN A 130 -8.79 -10.20 4.30
C ASN A 130 -7.95 -10.29 3.02
N LYS A 131 -8.37 -9.64 1.92
CA LYS A 131 -7.70 -9.57 0.62
C LYS A 131 -7.41 -8.13 0.24
N THR A 132 -6.35 -7.93 -0.56
CA THR A 132 -5.93 -6.60 -1.00
C THR A 132 -5.94 -6.48 -2.51
N CYS A 133 -6.23 -5.27 -3.02
CA CYS A 133 -6.16 -4.96 -4.44
C CYS A 133 -4.75 -4.59 -4.90
N SER A 134 -3.87 -4.15 -3.98
CA SER A 134 -2.53 -3.64 -4.34
C SER A 134 -1.41 -4.66 -4.20
N MET A 135 -1.59 -5.72 -3.42
CA MET A 135 -0.55 -6.71 -3.15
C MET A 135 -0.85 -8.05 -3.80
N SER A 136 0.20 -8.74 -4.26
CA SER A 136 0.06 -10.12 -4.75
C SER A 136 -0.01 -11.11 -3.59
N PRO A 137 -0.90 -12.09 -3.62
CA PRO A 137 -0.90 -13.23 -2.71
C PRO A 137 0.15 -14.28 -3.08
N ASP A 138 0.77 -14.17 -4.27
CA ASP A 138 1.70 -15.14 -4.83
C ASP A 138 3.05 -14.48 -5.12
N VAL A 139 4.08 -14.90 -4.42
CA VAL A 139 5.45 -14.38 -4.60
C VAL A 139 6.00 -14.69 -5.98
N SER A 140 5.57 -15.81 -6.57
CA SER A 140 6.02 -16.22 -7.91
C SER A 140 5.37 -15.41 -9.02
N ASP A 141 4.22 -14.81 -8.76
CA ASP A 141 3.48 -13.98 -9.70
C ASP A 141 3.13 -12.62 -9.06
N PRO A 142 4.02 -11.65 -9.11
CA PRO A 142 3.79 -10.32 -8.52
C PRO A 142 2.63 -9.56 -9.16
N ALA A 143 2.20 -9.92 -10.36
CA ALA A 143 1.06 -9.31 -11.03
C ALA A 143 -0.29 -9.87 -10.58
N LYS A 144 -0.30 -11.06 -9.96
CA LYS A 144 -1.53 -11.71 -9.50
C LYS A 144 -2.26 -10.89 -8.43
N ARG A 145 -3.57 -10.87 -8.52
CA ARG A 145 -4.46 -10.29 -7.51
C ARG A 145 -5.62 -11.25 -7.23
N ASP A 146 -5.90 -11.51 -5.96
CA ASP A 146 -7.06 -12.32 -5.54
C ASP A 146 -8.32 -11.47 -5.45
N LEU A 147 -8.18 -10.16 -5.46
CA LEU A 147 -9.26 -9.21 -5.37
C LEU A 147 -9.10 -8.12 -6.43
N THR A 148 -10.15 -7.91 -7.23
CA THR A 148 -10.20 -6.83 -8.21
C THR A 148 -10.94 -5.62 -7.63
N TYR A 149 -10.64 -4.44 -8.18
CA TYR A 149 -11.34 -3.20 -7.85
C TYR A 149 -12.86 -3.37 -7.95
N ASP A 150 -13.35 -3.95 -9.05
CA ASP A 150 -14.80 -4.07 -9.32
C ASP A 150 -15.47 -5.05 -8.35
N THR A 151 -14.81 -6.16 -8.00
CA THR A 151 -15.34 -7.12 -7.01
C THR A 151 -15.46 -6.46 -5.63
N LEU A 152 -14.43 -5.73 -5.21
CA LEU A 152 -14.44 -5.02 -3.94
C LEU A 152 -15.43 -3.86 -3.94
N PHE A 153 -15.53 -3.11 -5.05
CA PHE A 153 -16.51 -2.03 -5.21
C PHE A 153 -17.94 -2.53 -5.01
N ASN A 154 -18.29 -3.66 -5.61
CA ASN A 154 -19.63 -4.23 -5.46
C ASN A 154 -19.91 -4.66 -4.02
N ALA A 155 -18.92 -5.26 -3.34
CA ALA A 155 -19.06 -5.68 -1.94
C ALA A 155 -19.26 -4.49 -0.99
N TYR A 156 -18.48 -3.43 -1.16
CA TYR A 156 -18.64 -2.21 -0.36
C TYR A 156 -19.92 -1.43 -0.73
N SER A 157 -20.32 -1.40 -2.01
CA SER A 157 -21.57 -0.77 -2.41
C SER A 157 -22.77 -1.38 -1.72
N GLU A 158 -22.85 -2.73 -1.66
CA GLU A 158 -23.91 -3.45 -0.94
C GLU A 158 -23.94 -3.09 0.55
N GLN A 159 -22.78 -3.04 1.20
CA GLN A 159 -22.67 -2.67 2.61
C GLN A 159 -23.06 -1.22 2.86
N VAL A 160 -22.59 -0.29 2.03
CA VAL A 160 -22.91 1.15 2.16
C VAL A 160 -24.38 1.42 1.91
N GLU A 161 -24.97 0.81 0.89
CA GLU A 161 -26.42 0.91 0.62
C GLU A 161 -27.24 0.49 1.85
N ALA A 162 -26.90 -0.67 2.43
CA ALA A 162 -27.59 -1.19 3.61
C ALA A 162 -27.46 -0.24 4.80
N MET A 163 -26.26 0.29 5.06
CA MET A 163 -26.01 1.21 6.18
C MET A 163 -26.73 2.55 6.00
N ILE A 164 -26.72 3.12 4.79
CA ILE A 164 -27.47 4.35 4.47
C ILE A 164 -28.96 4.14 4.77
N LYS A 165 -29.52 3.03 4.32
CA LYS A 165 -30.93 2.67 4.57
C LYS A 165 -31.20 2.41 6.07
N GLY A 166 -30.20 2.01 6.82
CA GLY A 166 -30.23 1.85 8.26
C GLY A 166 -30.21 3.16 9.04
N GLY A 167 -29.84 4.29 8.41
CA GLY A 167 -29.92 5.63 8.97
C GLY A 167 -28.63 6.14 9.62
N ILE A 168 -27.47 5.88 9.03
CA ILE A 168 -26.17 6.42 9.45
C ILE A 168 -26.05 7.93 9.16
N ASP A 169 -25.22 8.63 9.95
CA ASP A 169 -24.92 10.07 9.81
C ASP A 169 -23.57 10.32 9.13
N ALA A 170 -22.68 9.34 9.13
CA ALA A 170 -21.36 9.39 8.50
C ALA A 170 -20.95 7.99 8.04
N ILE A 171 -19.98 7.92 7.14
CA ILE A 171 -19.30 6.69 6.70
C ILE A 171 -17.91 6.69 7.31
N LEU A 172 -17.55 5.64 8.05
CA LEU A 172 -16.24 5.46 8.68
C LEU A 172 -15.49 4.30 8.01
N ILE A 173 -14.54 4.63 7.16
CA ILE A 173 -13.62 3.66 6.55
C ILE A 173 -12.40 3.58 7.47
N GLU A 174 -12.24 2.48 8.17
CA GLU A 174 -11.29 2.36 9.26
C GLU A 174 -10.33 1.16 9.12
N THR A 175 -9.24 1.21 9.89
CA THR A 175 -8.18 0.19 9.88
C THR A 175 -7.58 0.02 8.48
N ILE A 176 -7.39 1.13 7.78
CA ILE A 176 -6.90 1.16 6.41
C ILE A 176 -5.42 0.77 6.41
N PHE A 177 -5.09 -0.37 5.84
CA PHE A 177 -3.71 -0.82 5.61
C PHE A 177 -3.36 -0.94 4.12
N ASP A 178 -4.35 -0.83 3.23
CA ASP A 178 -4.19 -0.78 1.77
C ASP A 178 -4.94 0.43 1.21
N THR A 179 -4.19 1.37 0.62
CA THR A 179 -4.76 2.61 0.09
C THR A 179 -5.68 2.38 -1.10
N LEU A 180 -5.40 1.35 -1.93
CA LEU A 180 -6.27 1.05 -3.07
C LEU A 180 -7.62 0.53 -2.58
N ASN A 181 -7.65 -0.34 -1.56
CA ASN A 181 -8.91 -0.77 -0.93
C ASN A 181 -9.69 0.42 -0.36
N ALA A 182 -9.01 1.39 0.27
CA ALA A 182 -9.65 2.61 0.76
C ALA A 182 -10.24 3.45 -0.37
N LYS A 183 -9.54 3.62 -1.50
CA LYS A 183 -10.07 4.33 -2.68
C LYS A 183 -11.32 3.65 -3.22
N VAL A 184 -11.36 2.31 -3.23
CA VAL A 184 -12.57 1.55 -3.62
C VAL A 184 -13.73 1.83 -2.67
N ALA A 185 -13.47 1.82 -1.35
CA ALA A 185 -14.50 2.10 -0.35
C ALA A 185 -15.04 3.55 -0.46
N ILE A 186 -14.17 4.52 -0.75
CA ILE A 186 -14.56 5.92 -1.01
C ILE A 186 -15.44 6.00 -2.27
N ASP A 187 -15.03 5.36 -3.38
CA ASP A 187 -15.79 5.37 -4.64
C ASP A 187 -17.17 4.70 -4.47
N ALA A 188 -17.24 3.56 -3.79
CA ALA A 188 -18.50 2.90 -3.45
C ALA A 188 -19.40 3.81 -2.61
N SER A 189 -18.83 4.45 -1.59
CA SER A 189 -19.56 5.39 -0.72
C SER A 189 -20.12 6.58 -1.49
N LEU A 190 -19.31 7.23 -2.31
CA LEU A 190 -19.73 8.35 -3.15
C LEU A 190 -20.76 7.93 -4.20
N SER A 191 -20.65 6.72 -4.74
CA SER A 191 -21.59 6.18 -5.70
C SER A 191 -22.97 5.95 -5.07
N GLU A 192 -23.03 5.29 -3.91
CA GLU A 192 -24.29 5.01 -3.24
C GLU A 192 -24.96 6.30 -2.73
N MET A 193 -24.18 7.24 -2.18
CA MET A 193 -24.72 8.55 -1.80
C MET A 193 -25.34 9.31 -2.97
N ARG A 194 -24.69 9.27 -4.16
CA ARG A 194 -25.24 9.89 -5.38
C ARG A 194 -26.54 9.25 -5.83
N LYS A 195 -26.68 7.92 -5.73
CA LYS A 195 -27.92 7.19 -6.11
C LYS A 195 -29.13 7.65 -5.31
N VAL A 196 -28.94 7.94 -4.03
CA VAL A 196 -30.04 8.36 -3.13
C VAL A 196 -30.10 9.86 -2.90
N GLY A 197 -29.19 10.64 -3.45
CA GLY A 197 -29.18 12.10 -3.39
C GLY A 197 -28.85 12.68 -2.00
N ILE A 198 -27.97 12.02 -1.23
CA ILE A 198 -27.53 12.48 0.10
C ILE A 198 -26.02 12.78 0.10
N ASP A 199 -25.58 13.58 1.08
CA ASP A 199 -24.17 13.92 1.30
C ASP A 199 -23.79 13.64 2.76
N LEU A 200 -23.20 12.47 3.02
CA LEU A 200 -22.70 12.08 4.33
C LEU A 200 -21.20 12.38 4.44
N PRO A 201 -20.70 12.79 5.61
CA PRO A 201 -19.27 12.87 5.88
C PRO A 201 -18.58 11.51 5.70
N ILE A 202 -17.45 11.48 4.99
CA ILE A 202 -16.56 10.31 4.88
C ILE A 202 -15.39 10.51 5.81
N MET A 203 -15.26 9.64 6.80
CA MET A 203 -14.18 9.60 7.77
C MET A 203 -13.22 8.47 7.42
N LEU A 204 -11.92 8.75 7.38
CA LEU A 204 -10.88 7.76 7.10
C LEU A 204 -10.00 7.54 8.32
N SER A 205 -9.63 6.31 8.61
CA SER A 205 -8.68 5.99 9.66
C SER A 205 -7.67 4.94 9.20
N VAL A 206 -6.40 5.33 9.21
CA VAL A 206 -5.28 4.53 8.71
C VAL A 206 -4.68 3.72 9.85
N THR A 207 -4.17 2.55 9.52
CA THR A 207 -3.39 1.74 10.44
C THR A 207 -1.93 1.69 9.99
N ILE A 208 -1.05 2.17 10.84
CA ILE A 208 0.41 2.00 10.69
C ILE A 208 0.76 0.62 11.22
N THR A 209 1.33 -0.23 10.37
CA THR A 209 1.50 -1.65 10.69
C THR A 209 2.84 -1.98 11.34
N ASP A 210 3.84 -1.10 11.21
CA ASP A 210 5.19 -1.36 11.70
C ASP A 210 5.95 -0.05 12.04
N LEU A 211 7.16 -0.23 12.56
CA LEU A 211 8.04 0.89 12.94
C LEU A 211 8.58 1.71 11.76
N SER A 212 8.36 1.27 10.52
CA SER A 212 8.72 2.06 9.33
C SER A 212 7.80 3.27 9.12
N GLY A 213 6.66 3.31 9.83
CA GLY A 213 5.67 4.38 9.70
C GLY A 213 4.85 4.31 8.41
N ARG A 214 4.78 3.13 7.80
CA ARG A 214 4.06 2.89 6.54
C ARG A 214 2.82 2.03 6.75
N THR A 215 1.91 2.11 5.80
CA THR A 215 0.82 1.14 5.67
C THR A 215 1.37 -0.22 5.22
N LEU A 216 0.60 -1.28 5.35
CA LEU A 216 1.01 -2.62 4.89
C LEU A 216 1.33 -2.63 3.39
N SER A 217 0.59 -1.89 2.59
CA SER A 217 0.85 -1.73 1.14
C SER A 217 2.06 -0.83 0.82
N GLY A 218 2.78 -0.34 1.82
CA GLY A 218 4.07 0.33 1.71
C GLY A 218 4.02 1.86 1.63
N GLN A 219 2.85 2.50 1.62
CA GLN A 219 2.75 3.96 1.55
C GLN A 219 3.10 4.65 2.86
N THR A 220 3.77 5.79 2.76
CA THR A 220 3.90 6.75 3.87
C THR A 220 2.57 7.47 4.12
N LEU A 221 2.38 8.09 5.30
CA LEU A 221 1.20 8.91 5.58
C LEU A 221 1.02 10.06 4.59
N GLU A 222 2.10 10.69 4.17
CA GLU A 222 2.07 11.76 3.16
C GLU A 222 1.60 11.23 1.80
N ALA A 223 2.07 10.03 1.39
CA ALA A 223 1.61 9.40 0.16
C ALA A 223 0.13 9.02 0.24
N PHE A 224 -0.33 8.55 1.40
CA PHE A 224 -1.75 8.31 1.64
C PHE A 224 -2.57 9.59 1.49
N LEU A 225 -2.17 10.68 2.17
CA LEU A 225 -2.84 11.98 2.06
C LEU A 225 -2.88 12.50 0.61
N ALA A 226 -1.81 12.30 -0.16
CA ALA A 226 -1.77 12.63 -1.58
C ALA A 226 -2.77 11.80 -2.38
N SER A 227 -2.84 10.49 -2.12
CA SER A 227 -3.71 9.53 -2.83
C SER A 227 -5.20 9.82 -2.64
N ILE A 228 -5.58 10.41 -1.51
CA ILE A 228 -6.97 10.76 -1.20
C ILE A 228 -7.32 12.23 -1.47
N SER A 229 -6.36 13.06 -1.89
CA SER A 229 -6.49 14.52 -1.96
C SER A 229 -7.53 15.03 -2.96
N SER A 230 -7.99 14.20 -3.88
CA SER A 230 -9.03 14.52 -4.87
C SER A 230 -10.45 14.23 -4.38
N TYR A 231 -10.60 13.57 -3.22
CA TYR A 231 -11.90 13.17 -2.70
C TYR A 231 -12.43 14.13 -1.61
N PRO A 232 -13.76 14.25 -1.45
CA PRO A 232 -14.38 15.10 -0.43
C PRO A 232 -14.34 14.44 0.96
N ILE A 233 -13.16 14.24 1.51
CA ILE A 233 -12.95 13.60 2.81
C ILE A 233 -13.26 14.59 3.92
N PHE A 234 -13.96 14.10 4.96
CA PHE A 234 -14.31 14.88 6.13
C PHE A 234 -13.21 14.86 7.20
N SER A 235 -12.76 13.68 7.57
CA SER A 235 -11.68 13.51 8.55
C SER A 235 -10.71 12.43 8.15
N VAL A 236 -9.50 12.56 8.63
CA VAL A 236 -8.42 11.58 8.49
C VAL A 236 -7.83 11.32 9.87
N GLY A 237 -7.47 10.09 10.17
CA GLY A 237 -6.88 9.77 11.46
C GLY A 237 -6.17 8.44 11.50
N LEU A 238 -5.86 7.98 12.71
CA LEU A 238 -5.19 6.72 12.97
C LEU A 238 -5.95 5.89 14.00
N ASN A 239 -5.98 4.59 13.80
CA ASN A 239 -6.48 3.62 14.78
C ASN A 239 -5.69 2.33 14.74
N CYS A 240 -5.83 1.55 15.82
CA CYS A 240 -5.29 0.20 15.95
C CYS A 240 -3.74 0.13 15.88
N SER A 241 -3.17 -1.06 15.97
CA SER A 241 -1.74 -1.41 16.00
C SER A 241 -0.95 -0.83 17.16
N PHE A 242 -1.11 0.44 17.48
CA PHE A 242 -0.36 1.15 18.52
C PHE A 242 -1.24 1.69 19.63
N GLY A 243 -0.61 1.93 20.79
CA GLY A 243 -1.20 2.72 21.88
C GLY A 243 -1.07 4.22 21.62
N ALA A 244 -1.65 5.01 22.53
CA ALA A 244 -1.69 6.46 22.37
C ALA A 244 -0.29 7.10 22.26
N GLU A 245 0.67 6.65 23.06
CA GLU A 245 2.01 7.23 23.07
C GLU A 245 2.75 7.02 21.74
N GLN A 246 2.66 5.80 21.18
CA GLN A 246 3.34 5.45 19.93
C GLN A 246 2.75 6.15 18.70
N MET A 247 1.45 6.46 18.71
CA MET A 247 0.78 7.18 17.61
C MET A 247 1.15 8.68 17.55
N ARG A 248 1.72 9.24 18.61
CA ARG A 248 1.94 10.66 18.73
C ARG A 248 2.71 11.33 17.58
N PRO A 249 3.87 10.80 17.12
CA PRO A 249 4.59 11.42 15.99
C PRO A 249 3.74 11.48 14.73
N TYR A 250 2.97 10.44 14.44
CA TYR A 250 2.15 10.35 13.23
C TYR A 250 0.92 11.27 13.27
N ILE A 251 0.29 11.43 14.44
CA ILE A 251 -0.80 12.40 14.60
C ILE A 251 -0.29 13.83 14.50
N LYS A 252 0.90 14.15 15.02
CA LYS A 252 1.54 15.45 14.80
C LYS A 252 1.80 15.73 13.33
N GLU A 253 2.25 14.71 12.61
CA GLU A 253 2.43 14.78 11.17
C GLU A 253 1.11 15.07 10.44
N LEU A 254 0.05 14.30 10.72
CA LEU A 254 -1.28 14.53 10.14
C LEU A 254 -1.80 15.93 10.46
N ALA A 255 -1.76 16.36 11.72
CA ALA A 255 -2.24 17.68 12.14
C ALA A 255 -1.51 18.83 11.44
N SER A 256 -0.22 18.66 11.12
CA SER A 256 0.58 19.67 10.43
C SER A 256 0.37 19.72 8.92
N LYS A 257 -0.11 18.64 8.30
CA LYS A 257 -0.15 18.46 6.83
C LYS A 257 -1.55 18.28 6.25
N ALA A 258 -2.48 17.68 7.00
CA ALA A 258 -3.80 17.37 6.49
C ALA A 258 -4.73 18.59 6.48
N SER A 259 -5.47 18.75 5.38
CA SER A 259 -6.55 19.73 5.25
C SER A 259 -7.92 19.18 5.65
N TYR A 260 -7.92 18.15 6.49
CA TYR A 260 -9.08 17.44 7.01
C TYR A 260 -9.11 17.53 8.53
N TYR A 261 -10.26 17.29 9.14
CA TYR A 261 -10.33 17.09 10.59
C TYR A 261 -9.54 15.84 10.99
N ILE A 262 -8.94 15.86 12.18
CA ILE A 262 -8.05 14.80 12.67
C ILE A 262 -8.77 13.94 13.69
N SER A 263 -8.74 12.62 13.49
CA SER A 263 -9.25 11.64 14.46
C SER A 263 -8.14 10.72 14.98
N ILE A 264 -8.28 10.29 16.24
CA ILE A 264 -7.41 9.27 16.85
C ILE A 264 -8.23 8.36 17.76
N TYR A 265 -8.08 7.04 17.58
CA TYR A 265 -8.63 6.04 18.48
C TYR A 265 -7.67 4.83 18.60
N PRO A 266 -6.68 4.95 19.53
CA PRO A 266 -5.63 3.96 19.73
C PRO A 266 -6.13 2.74 20.51
N ASN A 267 -5.30 1.69 20.51
CA ASN A 267 -5.49 0.56 21.40
C ASN A 267 -5.19 0.97 22.87
N ALA A 268 -5.68 0.21 23.83
CA ALA A 268 -5.33 0.35 25.25
C ALA A 268 -3.89 -0.16 25.51
N GLY A 269 -2.93 0.52 24.89
CA GLY A 269 -1.54 0.12 24.84
C GLY A 269 -1.23 -0.94 23.78
N LEU A 270 -0.10 -1.59 23.90
CA LEU A 270 0.25 -2.77 23.12
C LEU A 270 -0.23 -4.03 23.84
N PRO A 271 -0.64 -5.09 23.13
CA PRO A 271 -1.00 -6.33 23.77
C PRO A 271 0.20 -6.88 24.54
N ASN A 272 -0.05 -7.33 25.77
CA ASN A 272 0.95 -7.96 26.61
C ASN A 272 1.32 -9.35 26.08
N SER A 273 2.26 -10.02 26.76
CA SER A 273 2.72 -11.35 26.37
C SER A 273 1.65 -12.45 26.43
N MET A 274 0.46 -12.16 26.99
CA MET A 274 -0.70 -13.04 27.04
C MET A 274 -1.76 -12.64 26.02
N GLY A 275 -1.52 -11.60 25.20
CA GLY A 275 -2.47 -11.08 24.23
C GLY A 275 -3.55 -10.18 24.82
N GLU A 276 -3.43 -9.80 26.09
CA GLU A 276 -4.36 -8.92 26.79
C GLU A 276 -3.86 -7.47 26.77
N TYR A 277 -4.76 -6.52 26.90
CA TYR A 277 -4.42 -5.11 26.95
C TYR A 277 -4.35 -4.66 28.41
N ASP A 278 -3.20 -4.15 28.85
CA ASP A 278 -2.92 -3.82 30.24
C ASP A 278 -3.13 -2.33 30.58
N GLU A 279 -3.20 -1.45 29.57
CA GLU A 279 -3.46 -0.05 29.85
C GLU A 279 -4.90 0.17 30.28
N THR A 280 -5.04 0.81 31.45
CA THR A 280 -6.34 1.21 31.99
C THR A 280 -6.69 2.63 31.54
N ALA A 281 -7.94 3.04 31.75
CA ALA A 281 -8.37 4.41 31.51
C ALA A 281 -7.53 5.43 32.30
N GLU A 282 -7.07 5.07 33.50
CA GLU A 282 -6.21 5.93 34.36
C GLU A 282 -4.85 6.22 33.70
N ILE A 283 -4.33 5.28 32.87
CA ILE A 283 -3.07 5.43 32.14
C ILE A 283 -3.29 6.15 30.82
N MET A 284 -4.28 5.72 30.03
CA MET A 284 -4.48 6.19 28.66
C MET A 284 -5.12 7.58 28.60
N VAL A 285 -6.05 7.93 29.50
CA VAL A 285 -6.70 9.24 29.49
C VAL A 285 -5.70 10.38 29.60
N PRO A 286 -4.68 10.36 30.50
CA PRO A 286 -3.62 11.37 30.51
C PRO A 286 -2.80 11.45 29.22
N GLN A 287 -2.54 10.32 28.55
CA GLN A 287 -1.86 10.31 27.26
C GLN A 287 -2.71 11.00 26.19
N MET A 288 -4.01 10.69 26.13
CA MET A 288 -4.97 11.31 25.22
C MET A 288 -5.16 12.81 25.51
N GLN A 289 -5.06 13.23 26.77
CA GLN A 289 -5.11 14.64 27.14
C GLN A 289 -4.00 15.43 26.46
N THR A 290 -2.82 14.87 26.24
CA THR A 290 -1.73 15.57 25.58
C THR A 290 -2.06 15.97 24.13
N TYR A 291 -2.83 15.16 23.40
CA TYR A 291 -3.30 15.49 22.04
C TYR A 291 -4.32 16.61 22.05
N VAL A 292 -5.21 16.60 23.05
CA VAL A 292 -6.23 17.64 23.24
C VAL A 292 -5.57 18.95 23.63
N ASP A 293 -4.64 18.94 24.58
CA ASP A 293 -3.95 20.14 25.08
C ASP A 293 -3.06 20.80 24.01
N GLU A 294 -2.47 19.98 23.10
CA GLU A 294 -1.68 20.49 21.97
C GLU A 294 -2.56 20.93 20.78
N GLY A 295 -3.86 20.76 20.84
CA GLY A 295 -4.76 21.15 19.76
C GLY A 295 -4.58 20.32 18.47
N LEU A 296 -4.26 19.03 18.58
CA LEU A 296 -3.93 18.17 17.43
C LEU A 296 -5.14 17.46 16.83
N VAL A 297 -6.27 17.38 17.55
CA VAL A 297 -7.37 16.47 17.22
C VAL A 297 -8.74 17.12 17.21
N ASN A 298 -9.66 16.54 16.46
CA ASN A 298 -11.07 16.90 16.40
C ASN A 298 -11.97 15.79 16.93
N ILE A 299 -11.53 14.52 16.79
CA ILE A 299 -12.26 13.35 17.24
C ILE A 299 -11.28 12.47 18.01
N ILE A 300 -11.68 12.03 19.19
CA ILE A 300 -10.94 11.05 19.98
C ILE A 300 -11.85 9.87 20.32
N GLY A 301 -11.29 8.69 20.38
CA GLY A 301 -12.01 7.44 20.72
C GLY A 301 -11.06 6.37 21.17
N GLY A 302 -11.53 5.12 21.15
CA GLY A 302 -10.72 3.97 21.50
C GLY A 302 -10.87 2.82 20.53
N CYS A 303 -9.78 2.02 20.37
CA CYS A 303 -9.76 0.80 19.60
C CYS A 303 -9.53 -0.41 20.55
N CYS A 304 -8.89 -1.48 20.12
CA CYS A 304 -8.75 -2.72 20.87
C CYS A 304 -8.36 -2.52 22.35
N GLY A 305 -9.00 -3.25 23.25
CA GLY A 305 -8.80 -3.15 24.70
C GLY A 305 -9.56 -2.03 25.40
N THR A 306 -10.15 -1.06 24.67
CA THR A 306 -10.89 0.05 25.29
C THR A 306 -12.34 -0.30 25.59
N THR A 307 -12.85 0.27 26.68
CA THR A 307 -14.23 0.08 27.18
C THR A 307 -14.92 1.42 27.38
N ASP A 308 -16.15 1.39 27.86
CA ASP A 308 -16.92 2.59 28.26
C ASP A 308 -16.24 3.42 29.37
N GLU A 309 -15.35 2.84 30.19
CA GLU A 309 -14.57 3.57 31.18
C GLU A 309 -13.59 4.57 30.55
N PHE A 310 -12.93 4.17 29.46
CA PHE A 310 -12.05 5.07 28.70
C PHE A 310 -12.84 6.23 28.10
N ILE A 311 -13.99 5.93 27.50
CA ILE A 311 -14.84 6.94 26.89
C ILE A 311 -15.38 7.93 27.94
N ALA A 312 -15.72 7.46 29.13
CA ALA A 312 -16.10 8.32 30.26
C ALA A 312 -14.95 9.27 30.66
N GLY A 313 -13.72 8.76 30.71
CA GLY A 313 -12.53 9.56 30.99
C GLY A 313 -12.29 10.67 29.95
N TYR A 314 -12.59 10.38 28.66
CA TYR A 314 -12.41 11.38 27.60
C TYR A 314 -13.37 12.56 27.71
N THR A 315 -14.54 12.41 28.31
CA THR A 315 -15.49 13.52 28.48
C THR A 315 -14.93 14.65 29.32
N GLU A 316 -14.06 14.35 30.28
CA GLU A 316 -13.45 15.35 31.15
C GLU A 316 -12.30 16.11 30.44
N ILE A 317 -11.49 15.41 29.66
CA ILE A 317 -10.30 16.02 29.01
C ILE A 317 -10.65 16.89 27.81
N VAL A 318 -11.81 16.66 27.18
CA VAL A 318 -12.26 17.50 26.04
C VAL A 318 -13.07 18.72 26.44
N LYS A 319 -13.46 18.80 27.71
CA LYS A 319 -14.31 19.89 28.23
C LYS A 319 -13.61 21.23 28.06
N ASP A 320 -14.33 22.19 27.48
CA ASP A 320 -13.85 23.56 27.23
C ASP A 320 -12.57 23.64 26.36
N LYS A 321 -12.25 22.56 25.60
CA LYS A 321 -11.12 22.53 24.66
C LYS A 321 -11.56 22.83 23.26
N LEU A 322 -10.72 23.59 22.55
CA LEU A 322 -10.96 23.91 21.14
C LEU A 322 -10.49 22.77 20.24
N PRO A 323 -11.26 22.46 19.19
CA PRO A 323 -10.86 21.46 18.20
C PRO A 323 -9.70 21.94 17.33
N HIS A 324 -8.95 21.03 16.75
CA HIS A 324 -7.92 21.31 15.77
C HIS A 324 -8.50 22.06 14.56
N ILE A 325 -7.74 23.04 14.04
CA ILE A 325 -8.07 23.76 12.81
C ILE A 325 -7.29 23.09 11.66
N PRO A 326 -7.97 22.45 10.68
CA PRO A 326 -7.31 21.83 9.54
C PRO A 326 -6.40 22.81 8.78
N THR A 327 -5.27 22.30 8.27
CA THR A 327 -4.38 23.12 7.46
C THR A 327 -5.06 23.53 6.14
N PRO A 328 -4.76 24.71 5.59
CA PRO A 328 -5.30 25.10 4.29
C PRO A 328 -4.91 24.12 3.19
N VAL A 329 -5.79 23.91 2.22
CA VAL A 329 -5.48 23.05 1.05
C VAL A 329 -4.27 23.63 0.32
N SER A 330 -3.23 22.81 0.10
CA SER A 330 -2.05 23.22 -0.65
C SER A 330 -2.41 23.62 -2.08
N LYS A 331 -1.78 24.69 -2.57
CA LYS A 331 -1.89 25.12 -3.99
C LYS A 331 -0.93 24.37 -4.90
N GLU A 332 0.05 23.67 -4.34
CA GLU A 332 1.02 22.89 -5.08
C GLU A 332 0.41 21.59 -5.58
N MET A 333 0.86 21.11 -6.74
CA MET A 333 0.52 19.77 -7.21
C MET A 333 1.19 18.74 -6.31
N ILE A 334 0.41 17.75 -5.91
CA ILE A 334 0.86 16.63 -5.08
C ILE A 334 0.45 15.34 -5.77
N LEU A 335 1.43 14.48 -6.03
CA LEU A 335 1.26 13.14 -6.59
C LEU A 335 1.84 12.10 -5.63
N SER A 336 1.60 10.83 -5.85
CA SER A 336 2.21 9.78 -5.03
C SER A 336 2.34 8.44 -5.76
N GLY A 337 3.44 7.76 -5.47
CA GLY A 337 3.55 6.32 -5.48
C GLY A 337 3.43 5.79 -4.05
N LEU A 338 4.45 5.04 -3.58
CA LEU A 338 4.60 4.70 -2.15
C LEU A 338 5.10 5.90 -1.34
N GLU A 339 5.68 6.88 -2.00
CA GLU A 339 6.14 8.14 -1.42
C GLU A 339 5.41 9.31 -2.06
N GLN A 340 5.30 10.43 -1.32
CA GLN A 340 4.71 11.65 -1.86
C GLN A 340 5.71 12.35 -2.79
N PHE A 341 5.23 12.78 -3.94
CA PHE A 341 5.88 13.78 -4.77
C PHE A 341 5.12 15.10 -4.69
N ARG A 342 5.78 16.16 -4.27
CA ARG A 342 5.22 17.52 -4.18
C ARG A 342 6.00 18.44 -5.12
N LEU A 343 5.33 19.08 -6.06
CA LEU A 343 5.94 20.06 -6.95
C LEU A 343 6.08 21.39 -6.22
N THR A 344 7.25 21.57 -5.60
CA THR A 344 7.60 22.82 -4.89
C THR A 344 8.33 23.79 -5.82
N PRO A 345 8.44 25.08 -5.45
CA PRO A 345 9.17 26.06 -6.27
C PRO A 345 10.65 25.74 -6.52
N GLU A 346 11.25 24.90 -5.69
CA GLU A 346 12.64 24.44 -5.84
C GLU A 346 12.78 23.39 -6.96
N ILE A 347 11.69 22.68 -7.29
CA ILE A 347 11.64 21.73 -8.40
C ILE A 347 11.25 22.48 -9.66
N THR A 348 12.24 22.91 -10.41
CA THR A 348 12.04 23.73 -11.61
C THR A 348 11.51 22.93 -12.80
N PHE A 349 11.75 21.62 -12.82
CA PHE A 349 11.33 20.73 -13.90
C PHE A 349 11.17 19.27 -13.43
N VAL A 350 10.13 18.62 -13.93
CA VAL A 350 9.81 17.22 -13.62
C VAL A 350 10.13 16.34 -14.82
N ASN A 351 11.16 15.49 -14.67
CA ASN A 351 11.49 14.47 -15.66
C ASN A 351 10.45 13.34 -15.61
N VAL A 352 9.66 13.20 -16.66
CA VAL A 352 8.78 12.06 -16.88
C VAL A 352 9.50 11.06 -17.78
N GLY A 353 9.79 9.87 -17.25
CA GLY A 353 10.58 8.86 -17.96
C GLY A 353 9.80 8.21 -19.10
N GLU A 354 10.30 8.33 -20.36
CA GLU A 354 9.61 7.91 -21.59
C GLU A 354 9.89 6.47 -22.05
N ARG A 355 10.74 5.69 -21.34
CA ARG A 355 11.26 4.42 -21.90
C ARG A 355 10.37 3.20 -21.64
N CYS A 356 9.34 3.31 -20.81
CA CYS A 356 8.30 2.28 -20.64
C CYS A 356 7.10 2.51 -21.58
N ASN A 357 7.36 3.08 -22.75
CA ASN A 357 6.38 3.31 -23.79
C ASN A 357 6.73 2.44 -25.03
N VAL A 358 5.82 1.54 -25.41
CA VAL A 358 6.03 0.58 -26.51
C VAL A 358 6.19 1.25 -27.87
N ALA A 359 5.56 2.41 -28.10
CA ALA A 359 5.73 3.19 -29.33
C ALA A 359 7.09 3.90 -29.39
N GLY A 360 7.64 4.31 -28.24
CA GLY A 360 8.90 5.06 -28.13
C GLY A 360 10.14 4.19 -27.95
N SER A 361 10.00 2.97 -27.43
CA SER A 361 11.12 2.08 -27.05
C SER A 361 11.00 0.70 -27.70
N ARG A 362 11.78 0.44 -28.75
CA ARG A 362 11.81 -0.86 -29.43
C ARG A 362 12.25 -2.02 -28.51
N LYS A 363 13.16 -1.74 -27.57
CA LYS A 363 13.60 -2.75 -26.60
C LYS A 363 12.44 -3.11 -25.67
N PHE A 364 11.74 -2.13 -25.12
CA PHE A 364 10.61 -2.33 -24.24
C PHE A 364 9.49 -3.11 -24.95
N LEU A 365 9.09 -2.67 -26.17
CA LEU A 365 8.09 -3.37 -26.99
C LEU A 365 8.44 -4.84 -27.19
N ARG A 366 9.70 -5.14 -27.51
CA ARG A 366 10.14 -6.54 -27.70
C ARG A 366 9.96 -7.35 -26.42
N LEU A 367 10.38 -6.80 -25.27
CA LEU A 367 10.30 -7.48 -23.99
C LEU A 367 8.86 -7.77 -23.58
N ILE A 368 7.94 -6.82 -23.79
CA ILE A 368 6.51 -7.03 -23.53
C ILE A 368 5.95 -8.13 -24.44
N LYS A 369 6.25 -8.10 -25.75
CA LYS A 369 5.82 -9.15 -26.71
C LYS A 369 6.37 -10.55 -26.37
N GLU A 370 7.55 -10.61 -25.79
CA GLU A 370 8.20 -11.86 -25.35
C GLU A 370 7.77 -12.25 -23.93
N HIS A 371 6.90 -11.48 -23.26
CA HIS A 371 6.49 -11.61 -21.86
C HIS A 371 7.69 -11.66 -20.89
N ASN A 372 8.80 -11.01 -21.25
CA ASN A 372 9.98 -10.85 -20.40
C ASN A 372 9.84 -9.61 -19.51
N TYR A 373 8.89 -9.66 -18.60
CA TYR A 373 8.55 -8.51 -17.74
C TYR A 373 9.66 -8.16 -16.74
N GLU A 374 10.44 -9.14 -16.31
CA GLU A 374 11.57 -8.91 -15.40
C GLU A 374 12.60 -7.99 -16.03
N GLU A 375 12.98 -8.24 -17.28
CA GLU A 375 13.90 -7.36 -18.00
C GLU A 375 13.22 -6.03 -18.34
N ALA A 376 11.90 -6.00 -18.57
CA ALA A 376 11.16 -4.76 -18.77
C ALA A 376 11.16 -3.88 -17.50
N LEU A 377 11.04 -4.47 -16.30
CA LEU A 377 11.15 -3.76 -15.03
C LEU A 377 12.54 -3.13 -14.83
N THR A 378 13.60 -3.72 -15.39
CA THR A 378 14.95 -3.10 -15.33
C THR A 378 15.00 -1.78 -16.07
N ILE A 379 14.23 -1.64 -17.16
CA ILE A 379 14.12 -0.37 -17.90
C ILE A 379 13.42 0.68 -17.03
N ALA A 380 12.35 0.29 -16.32
CA ALA A 380 11.65 1.18 -15.41
C ALA A 380 12.57 1.62 -14.25
N ARG A 381 13.24 0.67 -13.60
CA ARG A 381 14.17 0.94 -12.48
C ARG A 381 15.29 1.88 -12.92
N LYS A 382 15.89 1.60 -14.08
CA LYS A 382 16.96 2.45 -14.59
C LYS A 382 16.51 3.90 -14.80
N GLN A 383 15.29 4.14 -15.26
CA GLN A 383 14.78 5.51 -15.41
C GLN A 383 14.65 6.23 -14.08
N VAL A 384 14.21 5.51 -13.02
CA VAL A 384 14.13 6.05 -11.66
C VAL A 384 15.54 6.39 -11.14
N ASP A 385 16.51 5.51 -11.37
CA ASP A 385 17.91 5.71 -10.99
C ASP A 385 18.57 6.87 -11.76
N ASP A 386 18.19 7.04 -13.03
CA ASP A 386 18.64 8.15 -13.90
C ASP A 386 17.92 9.49 -13.58
N GLY A 387 17.00 9.53 -12.59
CA GLY A 387 16.38 10.76 -12.07
C GLY A 387 14.96 11.04 -12.60
N ALA A 388 14.24 10.05 -13.11
CA ALA A 388 12.81 10.21 -13.37
C ALA A 388 12.05 10.44 -12.05
N LEU A 389 11.19 11.45 -12.02
CA LEU A 389 10.30 11.78 -10.90
C LEU A 389 8.88 11.26 -11.11
N VAL A 390 8.53 10.94 -12.34
CA VAL A 390 7.29 10.28 -12.78
C VAL A 390 7.66 9.27 -13.86
N LEU A 391 6.97 8.13 -13.92
CA LEU A 391 7.21 7.10 -14.93
C LEU A 391 6.02 7.01 -15.88
N ASP A 392 6.24 7.30 -17.16
CA ASP A 392 5.26 7.14 -18.24
C ASP A 392 5.19 5.69 -18.69
N ILE A 393 3.97 5.12 -18.76
CA ILE A 393 3.71 3.74 -19.17
C ILE A 393 2.68 3.74 -20.30
N ASN A 394 3.07 3.18 -21.44
CA ASN A 394 2.20 3.03 -22.61
C ASN A 394 2.36 1.63 -23.23
N MET A 395 1.23 0.96 -23.48
CA MET A 395 1.14 -0.38 -24.08
C MET A 395 0.40 -0.37 -25.43
N ASP A 396 0.20 0.80 -26.05
CA ASP A 396 -0.55 0.95 -27.30
C ASP A 396 0.28 0.42 -28.49
N ASP A 397 0.08 -0.84 -28.86
CA ASP A 397 0.62 -1.49 -30.05
C ASP A 397 -0.43 -2.44 -30.65
N GLY A 398 -0.63 -2.40 -31.95
CA GLY A 398 -1.66 -3.18 -32.65
C GLY A 398 -1.50 -4.70 -32.58
N LEU A 399 -0.41 -5.20 -31.98
CA LEU A 399 -0.12 -6.63 -31.80
C LEU A 399 -0.12 -7.03 -30.31
N LEU A 400 -0.51 -6.13 -29.40
CA LEU A 400 -0.63 -6.37 -27.97
C LEU A 400 -2.10 -6.27 -27.54
N GLU A 401 -2.48 -7.05 -26.55
CA GLU A 401 -3.69 -6.85 -25.77
C GLU A 401 -3.42 -5.74 -24.73
N ALA A 402 -3.43 -4.49 -25.20
CA ALA A 402 -2.92 -3.32 -24.45
C ALA A 402 -3.49 -3.20 -23.03
N LYS A 403 -4.76 -3.55 -22.84
CA LYS A 403 -5.41 -3.52 -21.52
C LYS A 403 -4.82 -4.53 -20.54
N ASP A 404 -4.65 -5.77 -20.99
CA ASP A 404 -4.14 -6.85 -20.13
C ASP A 404 -2.67 -6.62 -19.82
N GLU A 405 -1.88 -6.19 -20.83
CA GLU A 405 -0.47 -5.87 -20.65
C GLU A 405 -0.25 -4.68 -19.72
N MET A 406 -1.08 -3.62 -19.82
CA MET A 406 -1.04 -2.46 -18.95
C MET A 406 -1.33 -2.84 -17.50
N VAL A 407 -2.41 -3.58 -17.27
CA VAL A 407 -2.80 -4.06 -15.93
C VAL A 407 -1.70 -4.96 -15.36
N HIS A 408 -1.18 -5.90 -16.15
CA HIS A 408 -0.13 -6.81 -15.73
C HIS A 408 1.13 -6.04 -15.30
N PHE A 409 1.62 -5.14 -16.16
CA PHE A 409 2.85 -4.40 -15.90
C PHE A 409 2.72 -3.41 -14.73
N VAL A 410 1.58 -2.72 -14.60
CA VAL A 410 1.28 -1.83 -13.46
C VAL A 410 1.25 -2.63 -12.16
N ASN A 411 0.64 -3.80 -12.15
CA ASN A 411 0.63 -4.69 -10.99
C ASN A 411 2.03 -5.19 -10.63
N MET A 412 2.87 -5.49 -11.62
CA MET A 412 4.26 -5.85 -11.38
C MET A 412 5.05 -4.69 -10.75
N ILE A 413 4.89 -3.47 -11.27
CA ILE A 413 5.52 -2.27 -10.71
C ILE A 413 5.14 -2.08 -9.24
N SER A 414 3.87 -2.29 -8.88
CA SER A 414 3.41 -2.12 -7.50
C SER A 414 4.13 -3.04 -6.49
N SER A 415 4.69 -4.15 -6.98
CA SER A 415 5.50 -5.09 -6.20
C SER A 415 7.01 -4.77 -6.20
N GLU A 416 7.42 -3.68 -6.87
CA GLU A 416 8.80 -3.20 -7.01
C GLU A 416 8.99 -1.87 -6.27
N PRO A 417 9.31 -1.86 -4.97
CA PRO A 417 9.32 -0.64 -4.15
C PRO A 417 10.24 0.47 -4.68
N GLU A 418 11.35 0.11 -5.32
CA GLU A 418 12.29 1.07 -5.91
C GLU A 418 11.67 1.84 -7.09
N ILE A 419 10.73 1.24 -7.80
CA ILE A 419 9.98 1.86 -8.90
C ILE A 419 8.69 2.48 -8.36
N ALA A 420 7.94 1.72 -7.57
CA ALA A 420 6.64 2.11 -7.04
C ALA A 420 6.68 3.35 -6.11
N ARG A 421 7.86 3.75 -5.61
CA ARG A 421 8.01 4.95 -4.78
C ARG A 421 7.62 6.23 -5.49
N ILE A 422 7.79 6.32 -6.82
CA ILE A 422 7.41 7.49 -7.62
C ILE A 422 6.01 7.32 -8.25
N PRO A 423 5.30 8.42 -8.55
CA PRO A 423 4.01 8.37 -9.23
C PRO A 423 4.14 7.87 -10.68
N LEU A 424 3.07 7.24 -11.17
CA LEU A 424 2.95 6.77 -12.55
C LEU A 424 2.17 7.76 -13.41
N MET A 425 2.53 7.85 -14.69
CA MET A 425 1.73 8.47 -15.75
C MET A 425 1.16 7.34 -16.61
N ILE A 426 -0.16 7.22 -16.62
CA ILE A 426 -0.87 6.20 -17.40
C ILE A 426 -1.17 6.80 -18.78
N ASP A 427 -0.50 6.30 -19.78
CA ASP A 427 -0.57 6.79 -21.15
C ASP A 427 -1.24 5.76 -22.07
N SER A 428 -2.39 6.09 -22.61
CA SER A 428 -3.06 5.31 -23.63
C SER A 428 -4.06 6.14 -24.42
N SER A 429 -4.19 5.83 -25.70
CA SER A 429 -5.23 6.35 -26.58
C SER A 429 -6.58 5.65 -26.41
N ASP A 430 -6.60 4.47 -25.76
CA ASP A 430 -7.80 3.70 -25.45
C ASP A 430 -8.22 3.98 -24.01
N TRP A 431 -9.44 4.56 -23.85
CA TRP A 431 -9.94 4.92 -22.53
C TRP A 431 -10.19 3.72 -21.61
N ASP A 432 -10.54 2.56 -22.16
CA ASP A 432 -10.73 1.34 -21.37
C ASP A 432 -9.42 0.84 -20.77
N VAL A 433 -8.30 1.04 -21.45
CA VAL A 433 -6.94 0.77 -20.94
C VAL A 433 -6.61 1.71 -19.79
N VAL A 434 -6.89 3.01 -19.94
CA VAL A 434 -6.67 4.02 -18.88
C VAL A 434 -7.46 3.66 -17.62
N VAL A 435 -8.75 3.38 -17.76
CA VAL A 435 -9.61 3.03 -16.61
C VAL A 435 -9.14 1.74 -15.94
N ALA A 436 -8.76 0.73 -16.72
CA ALA A 436 -8.26 -0.53 -16.17
C ALA A 436 -6.97 -0.33 -15.35
N ALA A 437 -6.04 0.49 -15.86
CA ALA A 437 -4.81 0.83 -15.14
C ALA A 437 -5.08 1.62 -13.85
N LEU A 438 -5.96 2.62 -13.89
CA LEU A 438 -6.33 3.42 -12.72
C LEU A 438 -6.92 2.58 -11.58
N LYS A 439 -7.60 1.49 -11.90
CA LYS A 439 -8.12 0.51 -10.93
C LYS A 439 -7.03 -0.32 -10.25
N CYS A 440 -5.78 -0.24 -10.72
CA CYS A 440 -4.64 -0.96 -10.16
C CYS A 440 -3.67 -0.05 -9.38
N VAL A 441 -3.82 1.29 -9.47
CA VAL A 441 -2.89 2.25 -8.87
C VAL A 441 -3.39 2.74 -7.52
N GLN A 442 -2.64 2.45 -6.45
CA GLN A 442 -2.96 2.94 -5.11
C GLN A 442 -2.66 4.43 -4.91
N GLY A 443 -1.59 4.94 -5.53
CA GLY A 443 -1.16 6.33 -5.44
C GLY A 443 -2.00 7.30 -6.28
N LYS A 444 -1.63 8.59 -6.23
CA LYS A 444 -2.17 9.62 -7.11
C LYS A 444 -1.31 9.71 -8.37
N SER A 445 -1.79 9.12 -9.44
CA SER A 445 -1.16 9.06 -10.76
C SER A 445 -1.55 10.25 -11.65
N ILE A 446 -0.97 10.31 -12.85
CA ILE A 446 -1.34 11.23 -13.92
C ILE A 446 -1.97 10.40 -15.05
N VAL A 447 -3.05 10.88 -15.63
CA VAL A 447 -3.62 10.33 -16.88
C VAL A 447 -3.08 11.11 -18.07
N ASN A 448 -2.54 10.43 -19.06
CA ASN A 448 -2.08 10.98 -20.33
C ASN A 448 -2.84 10.28 -21.48
N SER A 449 -3.85 10.89 -22.09
CA SER A 449 -4.37 12.22 -21.91
C SER A 449 -5.87 12.28 -22.27
N ILE A 450 -6.48 13.42 -21.99
CA ILE A 450 -7.81 13.74 -22.52
C ILE A 450 -7.74 14.95 -23.46
N SER A 451 -8.71 15.07 -24.36
CA SER A 451 -8.81 16.20 -25.28
C SER A 451 -10.24 16.45 -25.74
N LEU A 452 -10.50 17.63 -26.29
CA LEU A 452 -11.79 17.97 -26.90
C LEU A 452 -12.00 17.38 -28.32
N LYS A 453 -11.07 16.54 -28.80
CA LYS A 453 -11.12 15.96 -30.14
C LYS A 453 -12.43 15.22 -30.45
N GLU A 454 -12.96 14.50 -29.48
CA GLU A 454 -14.22 13.73 -29.58
C GLU A 454 -15.44 14.49 -29.03
N GLY A 455 -15.28 15.81 -28.84
CA GLY A 455 -16.32 16.69 -28.35
C GLY A 455 -16.35 16.80 -26.81
N GLU A 456 -17.12 17.79 -26.37
CA GLU A 456 -17.19 18.20 -24.97
C GLU A 456 -17.79 17.13 -24.06
N GLU A 457 -18.81 16.39 -24.53
CA GLU A 457 -19.47 15.35 -23.73
C GLU A 457 -18.52 14.21 -23.35
N THR A 458 -17.74 13.72 -24.32
CA THR A 458 -16.72 12.70 -24.10
C THR A 458 -15.61 13.22 -23.19
N PHE A 459 -15.16 14.45 -23.39
CA PHE A 459 -14.18 15.11 -22.56
C PHE A 459 -14.61 15.19 -21.08
N ILE A 460 -15.85 15.62 -20.81
CA ILE A 460 -16.41 15.69 -19.47
C ILE A 460 -16.54 14.30 -18.84
N ARG A 461 -16.92 13.28 -19.60
CA ARG A 461 -17.01 11.90 -19.13
C ARG A 461 -15.64 11.38 -18.68
N HIS A 462 -14.62 11.52 -19.52
CA HIS A 462 -13.26 11.11 -19.20
C HIS A 462 -12.70 11.90 -17.99
N ALA A 463 -12.95 13.19 -17.93
CA ALA A 463 -12.53 14.02 -16.79
C ALA A 463 -13.20 13.60 -15.47
N LYS A 464 -14.48 13.18 -15.51
CA LYS A 464 -15.18 12.62 -14.34
C LYS A 464 -14.59 11.30 -13.89
N ASP A 465 -14.14 10.43 -14.81
CA ASP A 465 -13.44 9.20 -14.45
C ASP A 465 -12.07 9.50 -13.82
N VAL A 466 -11.32 10.47 -14.36
CA VAL A 466 -10.05 10.94 -13.75
C VAL A 466 -10.27 11.37 -12.29
N LEU A 467 -11.32 12.18 -12.05
CA LEU A 467 -11.66 12.64 -10.70
C LEU A 467 -12.11 11.48 -9.81
N ARG A 468 -12.90 10.54 -10.35
CA ARG A 468 -13.39 9.35 -9.66
C ARG A 468 -12.23 8.48 -9.13
N TYR A 469 -11.19 8.28 -9.92
CA TYR A 469 -10.03 7.47 -9.53
C TYR A 469 -8.92 8.28 -8.85
N GLY A 470 -9.13 9.59 -8.65
CA GLY A 470 -8.24 10.47 -7.88
C GLY A 470 -6.94 10.80 -8.57
N ALA A 471 -6.89 10.84 -9.90
CA ALA A 471 -5.70 11.17 -10.67
C ALA A 471 -5.60 12.66 -11.04
N ALA A 472 -4.41 13.12 -11.40
CA ALA A 472 -4.18 14.33 -12.17
C ALA A 472 -4.28 14.02 -13.67
N VAL A 473 -4.37 15.04 -14.54
CA VAL A 473 -4.66 14.84 -15.95
C VAL A 473 -3.86 15.72 -16.87
N VAL A 474 -3.30 15.12 -17.92
CA VAL A 474 -2.77 15.83 -19.09
C VAL A 474 -3.92 16.14 -20.05
N VAL A 475 -3.99 17.39 -20.46
CA VAL A 475 -4.99 17.89 -21.42
C VAL A 475 -4.28 18.35 -22.68
N MET A 476 -4.45 17.59 -23.76
CA MET A 476 -3.86 17.97 -25.04
C MET A 476 -4.64 19.09 -25.72
N CYS A 477 -3.94 20.02 -26.34
CA CYS A 477 -4.54 21.07 -27.15
C CYS A 477 -5.01 20.54 -28.52
N PHE A 478 -6.00 19.66 -28.47
CA PHE A 478 -6.78 19.15 -29.59
C PHE A 478 -8.27 19.46 -29.36
N ASP A 479 -8.96 19.82 -30.41
CA ASP A 479 -10.42 19.91 -30.40
C ASP A 479 -11.05 19.24 -31.65
N GLU A 480 -12.29 19.50 -31.88
CA GLU A 480 -13.09 18.94 -32.99
C GLU A 480 -12.52 19.30 -34.38
N GLU A 481 -11.74 20.39 -34.46
CA GLU A 481 -11.06 20.81 -35.71
C GLU A 481 -9.68 20.16 -35.86
N GLY A 482 -9.18 19.49 -34.83
CA GLY A 482 -7.89 18.77 -34.82
C GLY A 482 -6.82 19.41 -33.93
N GLN A 483 -5.58 19.08 -34.22
CA GLN A 483 -4.41 19.47 -33.44
C GLN A 483 -4.10 20.97 -33.59
N ALA A 484 -3.96 21.68 -32.47
CA ALA A 484 -3.52 23.07 -32.48
C ALA A 484 -2.04 23.19 -32.85
N THR A 485 -1.73 23.99 -33.87
CA THR A 485 -0.36 24.29 -34.29
C THR A 485 0.02 25.74 -33.99
N SER A 486 -0.93 26.69 -34.05
CA SER A 486 -0.69 28.10 -33.77
C SER A 486 -0.90 28.46 -32.30
N PHE A 487 -0.30 29.54 -31.86
CA PHE A 487 -0.47 30.11 -30.53
C PHE A 487 -1.94 30.36 -30.19
N GLU A 488 -2.68 31.00 -31.09
CA GLU A 488 -4.08 31.39 -30.88
C GLU A 488 -4.96 30.16 -30.60
N ARG A 489 -4.81 29.10 -31.41
CA ARG A 489 -5.59 27.88 -31.23
C ARG A 489 -5.24 27.16 -29.92
N ARG A 490 -3.95 27.12 -29.58
CA ARG A 490 -3.51 26.49 -28.31
C ARG A 490 -4.13 27.14 -27.09
N ILE A 491 -4.14 28.48 -27.04
CA ILE A 491 -4.69 29.23 -25.90
C ILE A 491 -6.22 29.18 -25.84
N GLU A 492 -6.89 29.13 -27.01
CA GLU A 492 -8.34 28.99 -27.11
C GLU A 492 -8.79 27.64 -26.53
N ILE A 493 -8.18 26.53 -26.99
CA ILE A 493 -8.50 25.17 -26.53
C ILE A 493 -8.17 25.03 -25.03
N ALA A 494 -6.99 25.49 -24.60
CA ALA A 494 -6.60 25.44 -23.20
C ALA A 494 -7.57 26.20 -22.29
N SER A 495 -8.02 27.38 -22.71
CA SER A 495 -8.99 28.19 -21.95
C SER A 495 -10.35 27.51 -21.83
N ARG A 496 -10.84 26.92 -22.95
CA ARG A 496 -12.11 26.17 -22.99
C ARG A 496 -12.04 24.95 -22.08
N ALA A 497 -10.99 24.13 -22.22
CA ALA A 497 -10.78 22.94 -21.42
C ALA A 497 -10.63 23.26 -19.92
N TYR A 498 -9.84 24.31 -19.58
CA TYR A 498 -9.67 24.75 -18.20
C TYR A 498 -11.00 25.10 -17.54
N LYS A 499 -11.84 25.87 -18.24
CA LYS A 499 -13.16 26.27 -17.73
C LYS A 499 -14.07 25.05 -17.52
N ILE A 500 -14.12 24.10 -18.45
CA ILE A 500 -14.91 22.88 -18.30
C ILE A 500 -14.44 22.08 -17.10
N LEU A 501 -13.13 21.85 -16.97
CA LEU A 501 -12.56 21.01 -15.91
C LEU A 501 -12.78 21.62 -14.53
N THR A 502 -12.58 22.92 -14.37
CA THR A 502 -12.68 23.59 -13.06
C THR A 502 -14.12 23.92 -12.65
N GLU A 503 -14.97 24.39 -13.60
CA GLU A 503 -16.31 24.86 -13.28
C GLU A 503 -17.39 23.78 -13.41
N GLN A 504 -17.27 22.84 -14.37
CA GLN A 504 -18.32 21.82 -14.61
C GLN A 504 -17.98 20.47 -13.99
N VAL A 505 -16.69 20.07 -14.02
CA VAL A 505 -16.25 18.76 -13.49
C VAL A 505 -15.79 18.89 -12.03
N GLY A 506 -15.13 19.99 -11.67
CA GLY A 506 -14.63 20.25 -10.32
C GLY A 506 -13.19 19.73 -10.06
N ILE A 507 -12.40 19.49 -11.13
CA ILE A 507 -10.98 19.17 -10.99
C ILE A 507 -10.24 20.40 -10.47
N GLN A 508 -9.38 20.22 -9.47
CA GLN A 508 -8.57 21.31 -8.94
C GLN A 508 -7.55 21.77 -10.00
N ALA A 509 -7.39 23.07 -10.20
CA ALA A 509 -6.52 23.62 -11.23
C ALA A 509 -5.08 23.08 -11.16
N LYS A 510 -4.58 22.81 -9.95
CA LYS A 510 -3.26 22.22 -9.71
C LYS A 510 -3.09 20.78 -10.20
N ASP A 511 -4.17 20.09 -10.52
CA ASP A 511 -4.17 18.72 -11.03
C ASP A 511 -4.34 18.69 -12.56
N ILE A 512 -4.34 19.85 -13.22
CA ILE A 512 -4.47 20.01 -14.67
C ILE A 512 -3.08 20.31 -15.26
N ILE A 513 -2.66 19.51 -16.23
CA ILE A 513 -1.41 19.67 -16.96
C ILE A 513 -1.75 19.84 -18.44
N PHE A 514 -1.50 21.01 -19.02
CA PHE A 514 -1.70 21.20 -20.45
C PHE A 514 -0.52 20.69 -21.26
N ASP A 515 -0.79 20.00 -22.36
CA ASP A 515 0.18 19.72 -23.42
C ASP A 515 -0.21 20.54 -24.67
N PRO A 516 0.48 21.67 -24.91
CA PRO A 516 0.26 22.49 -26.10
C PRO A 516 0.76 21.87 -27.40
N ASN A 517 1.18 20.63 -27.40
CA ASN A 517 1.71 19.81 -28.50
C ASN A 517 3.10 20.28 -28.98
N ILE A 518 4.12 19.52 -28.62
CA ILE A 518 5.46 19.65 -29.19
C ILE A 518 5.48 18.91 -30.51
N LEU A 519 5.70 19.64 -31.58
CA LEU A 519 5.71 19.15 -32.95
C LEU A 519 7.13 19.18 -33.54
N ALA A 520 7.37 18.34 -34.53
CA ALA A 520 8.66 18.27 -35.23
C ALA A 520 8.95 19.57 -35.98
N ILE A 521 10.16 20.06 -35.80
CA ILE A 521 10.69 21.24 -36.53
C ILE A 521 11.77 20.83 -37.52
N CYS A 522 12.22 21.76 -38.37
CA CYS A 522 13.26 21.55 -39.38
C CYS A 522 12.97 20.32 -40.26
N THR A 523 11.76 20.19 -40.73
CA THR A 523 11.28 19.07 -41.55
C THR A 523 11.47 19.32 -43.04
N GLY A 524 11.99 20.50 -43.43
CA GLY A 524 12.03 20.98 -44.78
C GLY A 524 10.76 21.74 -45.25
N MET A 525 9.75 21.84 -44.39
CA MET A 525 8.53 22.64 -44.62
C MET A 525 8.59 23.90 -43.74
N LYS A 526 8.54 25.07 -44.37
CA LYS A 526 8.66 26.37 -43.65
C LYS A 526 7.63 26.57 -42.54
N GLU A 527 6.43 26.09 -42.74
CA GLU A 527 5.31 26.14 -41.77
C GLU A 527 5.61 25.41 -40.43
N HIS A 528 6.52 24.44 -40.43
CA HIS A 528 6.91 23.69 -39.25
C HIS A 528 8.00 24.36 -38.41
N ASN A 529 8.74 25.32 -38.99
CA ASN A 529 9.90 25.89 -38.32
C ASN A 529 9.53 26.66 -37.05
N ASN A 530 8.34 27.30 -37.01
CA ASN A 530 7.89 28.10 -35.88
C ASN A 530 7.18 27.32 -34.76
N TYR A 531 6.99 26.01 -34.88
CA TYR A 531 6.19 25.22 -33.94
C TYR A 531 6.72 25.24 -32.50
N ALA A 532 8.04 25.26 -32.33
CA ALA A 532 8.66 25.35 -31.01
C ALA A 532 8.42 26.73 -30.36
N VAL A 533 8.52 27.80 -31.16
CA VAL A 533 8.25 29.18 -30.68
C VAL A 533 6.79 29.31 -30.27
N GLU A 534 5.87 28.80 -31.05
CA GLU A 534 4.43 28.84 -30.76
C GLU A 534 4.10 28.04 -29.51
N PHE A 535 4.78 26.91 -29.23
CA PHE A 535 4.66 26.17 -27.98
C PHE A 535 5.15 27.01 -26.80
N ILE A 536 6.35 27.61 -26.89
CA ILE A 536 6.95 28.42 -25.83
C ILE A 536 6.06 29.63 -25.50
N ARG A 537 5.50 30.30 -26.51
CA ARG A 537 4.56 31.41 -26.34
C ARG A 537 3.27 30.97 -25.65
N ALA A 538 2.70 29.85 -26.06
CA ALA A 538 1.48 29.29 -25.47
C ALA A 538 1.72 28.89 -24.01
N THR A 539 2.85 28.25 -23.68
CA THR A 539 3.28 27.93 -22.33
C THR A 539 3.27 29.16 -21.43
N GLY A 540 3.94 30.23 -21.82
CA GLY A 540 4.01 31.48 -21.05
C GLY A 540 2.62 32.12 -20.85
N TRP A 541 1.76 32.06 -21.87
CA TRP A 541 0.40 32.57 -21.77
C TRP A 541 -0.47 31.72 -20.79
N ILE A 542 -0.44 30.39 -20.90
CA ILE A 542 -1.20 29.46 -20.06
C ILE A 542 -0.80 29.66 -18.59
N LYS A 543 0.49 29.69 -18.28
CA LYS A 543 0.98 29.91 -16.90
C LYS A 543 0.52 31.22 -16.31
N LYS A 544 0.38 32.27 -17.13
CA LYS A 544 -0.08 33.59 -16.67
C LYS A 544 -1.59 33.70 -16.52
N ASN A 545 -2.37 33.03 -17.39
CA ASN A 545 -3.81 33.27 -17.53
C ASN A 545 -4.68 32.14 -16.98
N LEU A 546 -4.14 30.94 -16.82
CA LEU A 546 -4.82 29.76 -16.25
C LEU A 546 -4.15 29.37 -14.93
N PRO A 547 -4.44 30.08 -13.83
CA PRO A 547 -3.70 29.96 -12.58
C PRO A 547 -3.81 28.57 -11.98
N GLY A 548 -2.68 28.01 -11.54
CA GLY A 548 -2.56 26.69 -10.94
C GLY A 548 -2.32 25.55 -11.95
N ALA A 549 -2.58 25.77 -13.25
CA ALA A 549 -2.31 24.77 -14.26
C ALA A 549 -0.81 24.62 -14.55
N HIS A 550 -0.45 23.40 -14.94
CA HIS A 550 0.91 22.99 -15.29
C HIS A 550 1.05 22.76 -16.80
N ILE A 551 2.29 22.62 -17.27
CA ILE A 551 2.60 22.39 -18.71
C ILE A 551 3.47 21.16 -18.84
N SER A 552 3.11 20.29 -19.78
CA SER A 552 3.88 19.12 -20.20
C SER A 552 4.10 19.10 -21.71
N GLY A 553 4.92 18.17 -22.15
CA GLY A 553 5.08 17.88 -23.58
C GLY A 553 6.04 16.74 -23.84
N GLY A 554 5.79 16.01 -24.92
CA GLY A 554 6.67 14.94 -25.41
C GLY A 554 7.89 15.52 -26.14
N VAL A 555 8.96 15.79 -25.41
CA VAL A 555 10.14 16.53 -25.91
C VAL A 555 10.82 15.82 -27.08
N SER A 556 10.81 14.51 -27.12
CA SER A 556 11.38 13.71 -28.20
C SER A 556 10.75 13.96 -29.56
N ASN A 557 9.53 14.52 -29.63
CA ASN A 557 8.85 14.84 -30.88
C ASN A 557 9.52 16.00 -31.64
N LEU A 558 10.09 16.98 -30.90
CA LEU A 558 10.75 18.17 -31.50
C LEU A 558 11.76 17.81 -32.59
N SER A 559 12.57 16.79 -32.29
CA SER A 559 13.73 16.39 -33.08
C SER A 559 13.46 15.15 -33.96
N PHE A 560 12.20 14.87 -34.26
CA PHE A 560 11.81 13.69 -35.04
C PHE A 560 12.50 13.65 -36.43
N SER A 561 12.69 14.77 -37.09
CA SER A 561 13.40 14.94 -38.36
C SER A 561 14.88 14.53 -38.32
N PHE A 562 15.47 14.48 -37.08
CA PHE A 562 16.88 14.10 -36.87
C PHE A 562 17.06 12.69 -36.30
N ARG A 563 16.10 11.79 -36.51
CA ARG A 563 16.23 10.38 -36.09
C ARG A 563 17.51 9.76 -36.64
N GLY A 564 18.28 9.12 -35.72
CA GLY A 564 19.61 8.55 -36.07
C GLY A 564 20.80 9.39 -35.59
N ASN A 565 20.61 10.69 -35.35
CA ASN A 565 21.65 11.56 -34.80
C ASN A 565 21.33 11.94 -33.32
N ASN A 566 21.69 11.08 -32.38
CA ASN A 566 21.36 11.27 -30.97
C ASN A 566 21.92 12.58 -30.41
N TYR A 567 23.13 12.97 -30.76
CA TYR A 567 23.74 14.20 -30.24
C TYR A 567 22.93 15.45 -30.61
N ILE A 568 22.61 15.63 -31.90
CA ILE A 568 21.79 16.77 -32.34
C ILE A 568 20.42 16.76 -31.68
N ARG A 569 19.81 15.60 -31.57
CA ARG A 569 18.51 15.46 -30.90
C ARG A 569 18.57 15.92 -29.44
N GLU A 570 19.54 15.42 -28.67
CA GLU A 570 19.74 15.81 -27.27
C GLU A 570 20.08 17.28 -27.11
N ALA A 571 20.89 17.82 -28.00
CA ALA A 571 21.23 19.26 -28.02
C ALA A 571 20.00 20.12 -28.34
N MET A 572 19.16 19.73 -29.33
CA MET A 572 17.89 20.42 -29.61
C MET A 572 16.95 20.38 -28.41
N HIS A 573 16.87 19.24 -27.74
CA HIS A 573 16.05 19.09 -26.51
C HIS A 573 16.55 20.02 -25.40
N ALA A 574 17.87 20.08 -25.19
CA ALA A 574 18.46 20.95 -24.18
C ALA A 574 18.19 22.44 -24.47
N VAL A 575 18.32 22.88 -25.72
CA VAL A 575 18.02 24.25 -26.12
C VAL A 575 16.53 24.57 -25.96
N PHE A 576 15.65 23.67 -26.41
CA PHE A 576 14.20 23.87 -26.32
C PHE A 576 13.76 23.96 -24.82
N LEU A 577 14.21 23.00 -24.01
CA LEU A 577 13.88 22.96 -22.58
C LEU A 577 14.40 24.18 -21.83
N TYR A 578 15.61 24.67 -22.18
CA TYR A 578 16.14 25.89 -21.57
C TYR A 578 15.18 27.07 -21.73
N HIS A 579 14.62 27.28 -22.91
CA HIS A 579 13.66 28.37 -23.17
C HIS A 579 12.26 28.08 -22.65
N ALA A 580 11.77 26.84 -22.76
CA ALA A 580 10.41 26.47 -22.31
C ALA A 580 10.27 26.50 -20.79
N ILE A 581 11.27 26.04 -20.03
CA ILE A 581 11.30 26.09 -18.57
C ILE A 581 11.30 27.54 -18.07
N GLN A 582 12.03 28.46 -18.70
CA GLN A 582 12.05 29.86 -18.31
C GLN A 582 10.66 30.53 -18.39
N VAL A 583 9.78 30.08 -19.28
CA VAL A 583 8.42 30.62 -19.40
C VAL A 583 7.40 29.79 -18.62
N GLY A 584 7.84 28.72 -17.94
CA GLY A 584 7.03 27.97 -16.97
C GLY A 584 6.61 26.56 -17.39
N MET A 585 7.32 25.91 -18.31
CA MET A 585 7.13 24.46 -18.55
C MET A 585 7.60 23.68 -17.32
N ASP A 586 6.70 22.93 -16.70
CA ASP A 586 6.95 22.20 -15.45
C ASP A 586 7.33 20.72 -15.65
N PHE A 587 6.74 20.06 -16.65
CA PHE A 587 6.89 18.63 -16.92
C PHE A 587 7.45 18.41 -18.33
N GLY A 588 8.21 17.35 -18.50
CA GLY A 588 8.62 16.91 -19.84
C GLY A 588 8.75 15.40 -19.89
N ILE A 589 8.11 14.81 -20.89
CA ILE A 589 8.29 13.39 -21.20
C ILE A 589 9.60 13.28 -21.97
N VAL A 590 10.63 12.76 -21.28
CA VAL A 590 12.03 12.80 -21.73
C VAL A 590 12.73 11.46 -21.44
N ASN A 591 13.90 11.28 -22.03
CA ASN A 591 14.83 10.24 -21.60
C ASN A 591 15.64 10.75 -20.39
N PRO A 592 15.45 10.24 -19.17
CA PRO A 592 16.17 10.73 -17.99
C PRO A 592 17.69 10.53 -18.07
N ALA A 593 18.14 9.56 -18.88
CA ALA A 593 19.56 9.27 -19.07
C ALA A 593 20.31 10.31 -19.92
N THR A 594 19.61 11.31 -20.49
CA THR A 594 20.21 12.38 -21.28
C THR A 594 21.10 13.26 -20.40
N LYS A 595 22.37 13.42 -20.80
CA LYS A 595 23.38 14.16 -20.01
C LYS A 595 23.71 15.54 -20.59
N ILE A 596 23.29 15.84 -21.82
CA ILE A 596 23.62 17.10 -22.48
C ILE A 596 22.71 18.20 -21.91
N THR A 597 23.34 19.23 -21.33
CA THR A 597 22.67 20.47 -20.90
C THR A 597 22.96 21.59 -21.91
N TYR A 598 22.19 22.68 -21.83
CA TYR A 598 22.40 23.86 -22.66
C TYR A 598 23.84 24.41 -22.57
N ALA A 599 24.45 24.37 -21.40
CA ALA A 599 25.80 24.84 -21.16
C ALA A 599 26.92 23.92 -21.72
N ASP A 600 26.61 22.65 -21.98
CA ASP A 600 27.58 21.67 -22.50
C ASP A 600 27.76 21.77 -24.03
N ILE A 601 26.86 22.47 -24.71
CA ILE A 601 26.89 22.60 -26.18
C ILE A 601 27.95 23.62 -26.58
N PRO A 602 28.88 23.26 -27.49
CA PRO A 602 29.89 24.21 -28.00
C PRO A 602 29.23 25.46 -28.60
N GLN A 603 29.80 26.64 -28.37
CA GLN A 603 29.17 27.94 -28.68
C GLN A 603 28.85 28.12 -30.18
N ASP A 604 29.67 27.58 -31.07
CA ASP A 604 29.44 27.62 -32.52
C ASP A 604 28.28 26.72 -32.95
N GLU A 605 28.12 25.53 -32.31
CA GLU A 605 27.02 24.63 -32.55
C GLU A 605 25.75 25.15 -31.87
N LEU A 606 25.84 25.64 -30.60
CA LEU A 606 24.75 26.19 -29.83
C LEU A 606 24.01 27.27 -30.60
N LYS A 607 24.74 28.21 -31.25
CA LYS A 607 24.12 29.27 -32.02
C LYS A 607 23.28 28.70 -33.17
N ILE A 608 23.80 27.74 -33.93
CA ILE A 608 23.11 27.16 -35.09
C ILE A 608 21.87 26.38 -34.62
N ILE A 609 21.99 25.59 -33.51
CA ILE A 609 20.90 24.80 -32.95
C ILE A 609 19.81 25.72 -32.41
N GLU A 610 20.21 26.78 -31.70
CA GLU A 610 19.26 27.74 -31.08
C GLU A 610 18.52 28.56 -32.16
N ASP A 611 19.23 29.02 -33.18
CA ASP A 611 18.63 29.72 -34.33
C ASP A 611 17.62 28.81 -35.05
N GLY A 612 17.93 27.51 -35.23
CA GLY A 612 17.02 26.53 -35.82
C GLY A 612 15.82 26.18 -34.91
N VAL A 613 16.02 26.03 -33.60
CA VAL A 613 14.92 25.71 -32.66
C VAL A 613 13.98 26.91 -32.50
N LEU A 614 14.49 28.11 -32.49
CA LEU A 614 13.72 29.35 -32.28
C LEU A 614 13.35 30.11 -33.55
N ASP A 615 13.63 29.54 -34.73
CA ASP A 615 13.34 30.12 -36.03
C ASP A 615 13.78 31.60 -36.16
N ARG A 616 15.03 31.88 -35.73
CA ARG A 616 15.51 33.27 -35.59
C ARG A 616 15.90 33.93 -36.91
N GLU A 617 16.24 33.14 -37.93
CA GLU A 617 16.65 33.67 -39.21
C GLU A 617 16.19 32.75 -40.37
N GLU A 618 15.99 33.31 -41.57
CA GLU A 618 15.63 32.55 -42.75
C GLU A 618 16.74 31.56 -43.10
N GLY A 619 16.39 30.26 -43.31
CA GLY A 619 17.35 29.19 -43.59
C GLY A 619 18.06 28.63 -42.35
N ALA A 620 17.60 28.93 -41.13
CA ALA A 620 18.17 28.37 -39.91
C ALA A 620 18.00 26.84 -39.84
N ASP A 621 16.91 26.30 -40.34
CA ASP A 621 16.64 24.88 -40.49
C ASP A 621 17.65 24.19 -41.45
N GLU A 622 17.99 24.78 -42.57
CA GLU A 622 19.00 24.27 -43.51
C GLU A 622 20.39 24.20 -42.85
N LYS A 623 20.81 25.28 -42.16
CA LYS A 623 22.08 25.30 -41.39
C LYS A 623 22.14 24.21 -40.30
N LEU A 624 21.04 23.96 -39.60
CA LEU A 624 20.95 22.90 -38.60
C LEU A 624 21.05 21.51 -39.23
N ILE A 625 20.41 21.28 -40.39
CA ILE A 625 20.52 20.04 -41.14
C ILE A 625 21.97 19.82 -41.64
N GLU A 626 22.64 20.86 -42.10
CA GLU A 626 24.05 20.79 -42.51
C GLU A 626 24.97 20.45 -41.34
N LEU A 627 24.77 21.08 -40.17
CA LEU A 627 25.48 20.76 -38.94
C LEU A 627 25.28 19.30 -38.56
N ALA A 628 24.03 18.81 -38.58
CA ALA A 628 23.69 17.43 -38.24
C ALA A 628 24.41 16.42 -39.16
N ASN A 629 24.44 16.69 -40.45
CA ASN A 629 25.13 15.84 -41.43
C ASN A 629 26.66 15.84 -41.22
N ARG A 630 27.26 17.00 -40.93
CA ARG A 630 28.68 17.14 -40.63
C ARG A 630 29.09 16.34 -39.39
N LEU A 631 28.29 16.41 -38.29
CA LEU A 631 28.57 15.70 -37.06
C LEU A 631 28.36 14.19 -37.20
N LEU A 632 27.40 13.72 -37.98
CA LEU A 632 27.25 12.31 -38.34
C LEU A 632 28.48 11.77 -39.06
N ALA A 633 28.95 12.48 -40.07
CA ALA A 633 30.16 12.07 -40.84
C ALA A 633 31.40 11.99 -39.91
N GLN A 634 31.58 12.95 -38.98
CA GLN A 634 32.67 12.91 -38.02
C GLN A 634 32.57 11.72 -37.05
N LYS A 635 31.34 11.35 -36.59
CA LYS A 635 31.11 10.23 -35.68
C LYS A 635 31.36 8.86 -36.34
N GLU A 636 31.09 8.73 -37.64
CA GLU A 636 31.42 7.50 -38.40
C GLU A 636 32.92 7.28 -38.52
N ILE A 637 33.68 8.34 -38.66
CA ILE A 637 35.16 8.28 -38.67
C ILE A 637 35.73 7.90 -37.30
N LEU A 638 35.13 8.38 -36.20
CA LEU A 638 35.55 8.09 -34.84
C LEU A 638 35.12 6.68 -34.36
N LYS A 639 33.97 6.15 -34.81
CA LYS A 639 33.53 4.78 -34.46
C LYS A 639 34.44 3.68 -35.00
N GLN A 640 35.24 3.92 -35.99
CA GLN A 640 36.25 2.97 -36.46
C GLN A 640 37.42 2.81 -35.48
N ASN A 641 37.54 3.67 -34.45
CA ASN A 641 38.69 3.73 -33.55
C ASN A 641 38.41 3.48 -32.05
N SER A 642 37.20 3.24 -31.62
CA SER A 642 36.91 3.01 -30.18
C SER A 642 36.01 1.81 -29.89
N LYS A 643 36.52 0.83 -29.19
CA LYS A 643 35.72 -0.20 -28.48
C LYS A 643 34.99 0.42 -27.31
N GLU A 644 33.69 0.23 -27.25
CA GLU A 644 32.85 0.68 -26.14
C GLU A 644 33.31 0.02 -24.83
N SER A 645 33.57 0.84 -23.82
CA SER A 645 33.69 0.37 -22.43
C SER A 645 32.29 0.29 -21.83
N ASN A 646 31.83 -0.92 -21.53
CA ASN A 646 30.67 -1.14 -20.66
C ASN A 646 30.98 -0.54 -19.28
N GLN A 647 30.18 0.42 -18.82
CA GLN A 647 30.15 0.81 -17.41
C GLN A 647 29.52 -0.37 -16.64
N GLN A 648 30.37 -1.20 -16.02
CA GLN A 648 29.92 -2.17 -15.01
C GLN A 648 29.47 -1.41 -13.77
N GLU A 649 28.34 -1.81 -13.22
CA GLU A 649 27.84 -1.30 -11.94
C GLU A 649 28.90 -1.54 -10.84
N GLU A 650 29.20 -0.56 -9.98
CA GLU A 650 30.31 -0.63 -9.01
C GLU A 650 30.26 -1.87 -8.11
N TRP A 651 29.06 -2.31 -7.68
CA TRP A 651 28.90 -3.48 -6.83
C TRP A 651 29.28 -4.81 -7.51
N ARG A 652 29.33 -4.86 -8.85
CA ARG A 652 29.79 -6.04 -9.59
C ARG A 652 31.29 -6.31 -9.40
N ASN A 653 32.05 -5.35 -8.90
CA ASN A 653 33.47 -5.49 -8.59
C ASN A 653 33.75 -6.08 -7.19
N SER A 654 32.69 -6.33 -6.40
CA SER A 654 32.79 -6.93 -5.06
C SER A 654 33.07 -8.44 -5.11
N SER A 655 33.32 -9.05 -3.97
CA SER A 655 33.45 -10.51 -3.86
C SER A 655 32.18 -11.21 -4.31
N LEU A 656 32.29 -12.47 -4.74
CA LEU A 656 31.13 -13.27 -5.17
C LEU A 656 30.06 -13.33 -4.07
N GLU A 657 30.50 -13.56 -2.84
CA GLU A 657 29.63 -13.63 -1.67
C GLU A 657 28.89 -12.31 -1.45
N ASP A 658 29.59 -11.19 -1.55
CA ASP A 658 29.00 -9.86 -1.37
C ASP A 658 28.07 -9.49 -2.53
N ARG A 659 28.37 -9.95 -3.75
CA ARG A 659 27.46 -9.79 -4.90
C ARG A 659 26.15 -10.54 -4.67
N LEU A 660 26.20 -11.79 -4.23
CA LEU A 660 25.01 -12.59 -3.92
C LEU A 660 24.20 -11.98 -2.77
N VAL A 661 24.85 -11.57 -1.68
CA VAL A 661 24.20 -10.89 -0.55
C VAL A 661 23.56 -9.57 -1.00
N TYR A 662 24.27 -8.77 -1.79
CA TYR A 662 23.75 -7.50 -2.31
C TYR A 662 22.55 -7.72 -3.25
N ALA A 663 22.66 -8.68 -4.17
CA ALA A 663 21.58 -9.04 -5.10
C ALA A 663 20.30 -9.45 -4.35
N LEU A 664 20.42 -10.26 -3.30
CA LEU A 664 19.31 -10.63 -2.44
C LEU A 664 18.74 -9.40 -1.71
N ARG A 665 19.57 -8.65 -0.98
CA ARG A 665 19.13 -7.49 -0.20
C ARG A 665 18.41 -6.45 -1.05
N LYS A 666 18.81 -6.28 -2.32
CA LYS A 666 18.19 -5.36 -3.28
C LYS A 666 17.12 -5.99 -4.16
N GLY A 667 16.97 -7.30 -4.11
CA GLY A 667 16.03 -8.03 -4.96
C GLY A 667 16.41 -7.94 -6.46
N ILE A 668 17.67 -8.14 -6.80
CA ILE A 668 18.19 -8.05 -8.17
C ILE A 668 18.41 -9.46 -8.71
N SER A 669 17.66 -9.87 -9.73
CA SER A 669 17.77 -11.22 -10.34
C SER A 669 18.63 -11.26 -11.59
N ASN A 670 18.95 -10.12 -12.24
CA ASN A 670 19.57 -10.05 -13.56
C ASN A 670 20.93 -10.75 -13.69
N TYR A 671 21.72 -10.74 -12.62
CA TYR A 671 23.07 -11.33 -12.59
C TYR A 671 23.09 -12.64 -11.80
N LEU A 672 21.95 -13.04 -11.26
CA LEU A 672 21.83 -14.16 -10.33
C LEU A 672 22.28 -15.48 -10.96
N ASN A 673 21.91 -15.71 -12.22
CA ASN A 673 22.28 -16.93 -12.94
C ASN A 673 23.82 -17.05 -13.09
N ASP A 674 24.49 -15.99 -13.48
CA ASP A 674 25.96 -15.98 -13.66
C ASP A 674 26.69 -16.11 -12.33
N ASP A 675 26.23 -15.39 -11.29
CA ASP A 675 26.83 -15.44 -9.95
C ASP A 675 26.60 -16.80 -9.28
N ILE A 676 25.46 -17.43 -9.46
CA ILE A 676 25.19 -18.80 -8.95
C ILE A 676 26.06 -19.83 -9.68
N HIS A 677 26.24 -19.73 -10.99
CA HIS A 677 27.15 -20.64 -11.72
C HIS A 677 28.61 -20.45 -11.28
N GLU A 678 29.06 -19.21 -11.06
CA GLU A 678 30.38 -18.94 -10.48
C GLU A 678 30.49 -19.53 -9.06
N ALA A 679 29.41 -19.48 -8.27
CA ALA A 679 29.37 -20.06 -6.93
C ALA A 679 29.48 -21.60 -6.97
N LEU A 680 28.80 -22.25 -7.93
CA LEU A 680 28.86 -23.70 -8.10
C LEU A 680 30.29 -24.21 -8.40
N GLU A 681 31.17 -23.36 -8.97
CA GLU A 681 32.58 -23.71 -9.17
C GLU A 681 33.42 -23.52 -7.92
N LYS A 682 33.00 -22.68 -6.97
CA LYS A 682 33.79 -22.33 -5.76
C LYS A 682 33.34 -23.06 -4.50
N TYR A 683 32.06 -23.43 -4.41
CA TYR A 683 31.50 -24.09 -3.24
C TYR A 683 31.51 -25.63 -3.40
N PRO A 684 31.62 -26.37 -2.32
CA PRO A 684 31.76 -27.86 -2.40
C PRO A 684 30.49 -28.55 -2.93
N ASN A 685 29.31 -27.92 -2.72
CA ASN A 685 28.01 -28.42 -3.21
C ASN A 685 27.00 -27.28 -3.29
N ALA A 686 25.89 -27.52 -3.98
CA ALA A 686 24.84 -26.53 -4.18
C ALA A 686 24.14 -26.08 -2.87
N VAL A 687 24.04 -26.99 -1.90
CA VAL A 687 23.41 -26.70 -0.59
C VAL A 687 24.26 -25.69 0.19
N SER A 688 25.60 -25.80 0.12
CA SER A 688 26.49 -24.83 0.79
C SER A 688 26.38 -23.39 0.27
N ILE A 689 25.89 -23.19 -0.95
CA ILE A 689 25.62 -21.85 -1.49
C ILE A 689 24.37 -21.28 -0.83
N ILE A 690 23.35 -22.12 -0.63
CA ILE A 690 22.11 -21.72 0.06
C ILE A 690 22.41 -21.39 1.51
N GLU A 691 23.05 -22.30 2.26
CA GLU A 691 23.35 -22.14 3.68
C GLU A 691 24.39 -21.03 3.97
N GLY A 692 25.23 -20.70 3.00
CA GLY A 692 26.25 -19.67 3.08
C GLY A 692 25.74 -18.27 2.67
N PRO A 693 26.14 -17.79 1.47
CA PRO A 693 25.87 -16.41 1.05
C PRO A 693 24.39 -16.08 0.90
N LEU A 694 23.55 -17.02 0.45
CA LEU A 694 22.12 -16.75 0.25
C LEU A 694 21.38 -16.57 1.59
N MET A 695 21.60 -17.46 2.56
CA MET A 695 21.03 -17.32 3.89
C MET A 695 21.57 -16.10 4.65
N ARG A 696 22.86 -15.76 4.46
CA ARG A 696 23.41 -14.51 5.02
C ARG A 696 22.65 -13.29 4.51
N GLY A 697 22.35 -13.24 3.20
CA GLY A 697 21.56 -12.16 2.61
C GLY A 697 20.14 -12.09 3.18
N MET A 698 19.47 -13.23 3.37
CA MET A 698 18.14 -13.30 3.98
C MET A 698 18.13 -12.87 5.45
N ASN A 699 19.15 -13.26 6.22
CA ASN A 699 19.27 -12.83 7.61
C ASN A 699 19.46 -11.31 7.73
N GLU A 700 20.30 -10.69 6.87
CA GLU A 700 20.44 -9.24 6.80
C GLU A 700 19.11 -8.53 6.49
N VAL A 701 18.30 -9.09 5.59
CA VAL A 701 16.96 -8.58 5.27
C VAL A 701 16.03 -8.68 6.48
N GLY A 702 16.07 -9.82 7.20
CA GLY A 702 15.32 -10.02 8.42
C GLY A 702 15.67 -8.98 9.50
N ASP A 703 16.98 -8.73 9.72
CA ASP A 703 17.44 -7.73 10.66
C ASP A 703 17.02 -6.30 10.28
N LEU A 704 17.09 -5.97 8.98
CA LEU A 704 16.67 -4.67 8.46
C LEU A 704 15.16 -4.46 8.61
N PHE A 705 14.36 -5.49 8.37
CA PHE A 705 12.92 -5.47 8.58
C PHE A 705 12.56 -5.33 10.05
N GLY A 706 13.15 -6.15 10.92
CA GLY A 706 12.95 -6.06 12.38
C GLY A 706 13.40 -4.71 12.99
N ALA A 707 14.38 -4.03 12.36
CA ALA A 707 14.81 -2.69 12.74
C ALA A 707 13.98 -1.54 12.12
N GLY A 708 12.92 -1.84 11.36
CA GLY A 708 12.10 -0.84 10.66
C GLY A 708 12.82 -0.10 9.52
N LYS A 709 13.94 -0.65 9.04
CA LYS A 709 14.73 -0.08 7.93
C LYS A 709 14.36 -0.69 6.56
N MET A 710 13.54 -1.70 6.57
CA MET A 710 12.92 -2.34 5.41
C MET A 710 11.43 -2.51 5.67
N PHE A 711 10.58 -2.46 4.64
CA PHE A 711 9.15 -2.67 4.76
C PHE A 711 8.69 -3.87 3.91
N LEU A 712 7.49 -4.36 4.17
CA LEU A 712 7.03 -5.66 3.68
C LEU A 712 7.22 -5.90 2.17
N PRO A 713 6.83 -5.00 1.24
CA PRO A 713 7.06 -5.21 -0.19
C PRO A 713 8.53 -5.45 -0.57
N GLN A 714 9.48 -4.83 0.15
CA GLN A 714 10.92 -5.07 -0.07
C GLN A 714 11.33 -6.48 0.36
N VAL A 715 10.79 -6.98 1.48
CA VAL A 715 11.04 -8.35 1.96
C VAL A 715 10.48 -9.38 0.99
N VAL A 716 9.27 -9.16 0.48
CA VAL A 716 8.64 -10.04 -0.53
C VAL A 716 9.48 -10.11 -1.81
N LYS A 717 10.01 -8.96 -2.27
CA LYS A 717 10.91 -8.90 -3.42
C LYS A 717 12.19 -9.71 -3.19
N THR A 718 12.82 -9.58 -2.03
CA THR A 718 14.01 -10.36 -1.65
C THR A 718 13.72 -11.86 -1.61
N ALA A 719 12.57 -12.24 -1.04
CA ALA A 719 12.12 -13.62 -0.97
C ALA A 719 11.96 -14.24 -2.37
N ARG A 720 11.47 -13.48 -3.33
CA ARG A 720 11.40 -13.90 -4.73
C ARG A 720 12.78 -14.13 -5.33
N THR A 721 13.73 -13.21 -5.14
CA THR A 721 15.12 -13.38 -5.61
C THR A 721 15.78 -14.63 -5.02
N MET A 722 15.49 -14.94 -3.74
CA MET A 722 15.94 -16.17 -3.10
C MET A 722 15.35 -17.42 -3.78
N LYS A 723 14.05 -17.40 -4.10
CA LYS A 723 13.38 -18.47 -4.82
C LYS A 723 14.00 -18.73 -6.20
N ASP A 724 14.30 -17.65 -6.95
CA ASP A 724 14.97 -17.74 -8.25
C ASP A 724 16.36 -18.36 -8.12
N ALA A 725 17.13 -17.96 -7.10
CA ALA A 725 18.44 -18.55 -6.81
C ALA A 725 18.35 -20.05 -6.53
N VAL A 726 17.39 -20.46 -5.69
CA VAL A 726 17.15 -21.88 -5.39
C VAL A 726 16.70 -22.66 -6.62
N ALA A 727 15.87 -22.08 -7.48
CA ALA A 727 15.44 -22.72 -8.72
C ALA A 727 16.62 -23.00 -9.67
N ILE A 728 17.61 -22.10 -9.74
CA ILE A 728 18.85 -22.31 -10.52
C ILE A 728 19.68 -23.45 -9.90
N LEU A 729 19.73 -23.54 -8.57
CA LEU A 729 20.49 -24.57 -7.85
C LEU A 729 19.82 -25.95 -7.84
N GLN A 730 18.49 -26.00 -7.99
CA GLN A 730 17.69 -27.21 -7.89
C GLN A 730 18.19 -28.38 -8.75
N PRO A 731 18.54 -28.22 -10.05
CA PRO A 731 19.06 -29.32 -10.87
C PRO A 731 20.40 -29.88 -10.37
N TYR A 732 21.20 -29.08 -9.67
CA TYR A 732 22.48 -29.48 -9.08
C TYR A 732 22.27 -30.22 -7.77
N ILE A 733 21.36 -29.72 -6.93
CA ILE A 733 20.94 -30.41 -5.69
C ILE A 733 20.38 -31.80 -6.00
N GLU A 734 19.56 -31.91 -7.05
CA GLU A 734 19.00 -33.20 -7.47
C GLU A 734 20.07 -34.19 -7.99
N LYS A 735 21.10 -33.70 -8.66
CA LYS A 735 22.24 -34.50 -9.12
C LYS A 735 23.17 -34.94 -8.00
N GLU A 736 23.34 -34.15 -6.97
CA GLU A 736 24.18 -34.44 -5.81
C GLU A 736 23.50 -35.41 -4.84
N LYS A 737 22.19 -35.58 -4.90
CA LYS A 737 21.41 -36.47 -4.04
C LYS A 737 21.38 -37.90 -4.61
N VAL A 738 22.24 -38.76 -4.13
CA VAL A 738 22.03 -40.20 -4.13
C VAL A 738 21.21 -40.51 -2.87
N GLY A 739 19.85 -40.39 -2.95
CA GLY A 739 18.92 -40.88 -1.92
C GLY A 739 18.29 -39.87 -0.94
N GLY A 740 18.25 -38.58 -1.23
CA GLY A 740 17.68 -37.55 -0.31
C GLY A 740 16.42 -36.81 -0.81
N LYS A 741 15.63 -36.22 0.09
CA LYS A 741 14.39 -35.45 -0.16
C LYS A 741 14.64 -34.26 -1.09
N ALA A 742 13.68 -33.95 -1.98
CA ALA A 742 13.79 -32.89 -2.97
C ALA A 742 13.56 -31.49 -2.34
N THR A 743 12.97 -31.40 -1.15
CA THR A 743 12.63 -30.17 -0.42
C THR A 743 13.33 -30.14 0.94
N ALA A 744 13.53 -28.96 1.52
CA ALA A 744 14.06 -28.78 2.87
C ALA A 744 13.12 -29.38 3.94
N GLY A 745 11.84 -29.52 3.62
CA GLY A 745 10.79 -30.16 4.43
C GLY A 745 9.41 -29.71 3.96
N LYS A 746 8.37 -30.36 4.48
CA LYS A 746 6.97 -30.02 4.25
C LYS A 746 6.40 -29.28 5.47
N VAL A 747 5.83 -28.11 5.25
CA VAL A 747 5.26 -27.25 6.29
C VAL A 747 3.79 -27.04 6.03
N LEU A 748 2.96 -27.39 7.01
CA LEU A 748 1.53 -27.10 6.97
C LEU A 748 1.28 -25.82 7.75
N LEU A 749 0.63 -24.84 7.12
CA LEU A 749 0.26 -23.58 7.73
C LEU A 749 -1.26 -23.46 7.86
N ALA A 750 -1.71 -23.01 9.03
CA ALA A 750 -3.12 -22.78 9.29
C ALA A 750 -3.32 -21.54 10.18
N THR A 751 -4.31 -20.73 9.87
CA THR A 751 -4.89 -19.80 10.84
C THR A 751 -5.91 -20.58 11.66
N VAL A 752 -5.75 -20.55 12.99
CA VAL A 752 -6.53 -21.38 13.92
C VAL A 752 -8.02 -21.09 13.86
N LYS A 753 -8.83 -22.01 14.35
CA LYS A 753 -10.29 -21.90 14.38
C LYS A 753 -10.73 -20.58 15.05
N GLY A 754 -11.72 -19.93 14.45
CA GLY A 754 -12.27 -18.66 14.94
C GLY A 754 -11.46 -17.41 14.58
N ASP A 755 -10.37 -17.57 13.83
CA ASP A 755 -9.55 -16.45 13.35
C ASP A 755 -9.51 -16.42 11.82
N VAL A 756 -9.79 -15.25 11.24
CA VAL A 756 -9.85 -15.02 9.79
C VAL A 756 -8.64 -14.24 9.25
N HIS A 757 -7.72 -13.86 10.12
CA HIS A 757 -6.58 -13.04 9.76
C HIS A 757 -5.45 -13.90 9.19
N ASP A 758 -5.28 -13.88 7.88
CA ASP A 758 -4.35 -14.72 7.17
C ASP A 758 -3.10 -14.02 6.61
N ILE A 759 -3.05 -12.69 6.63
CA ILE A 759 -1.94 -11.92 6.05
C ILE A 759 -0.59 -12.36 6.62
N GLY A 760 -0.47 -12.47 7.95
CA GLY A 760 0.75 -12.93 8.61
C GLY A 760 1.12 -14.36 8.21
N LYS A 761 0.15 -15.26 8.15
CA LYS A 761 0.33 -16.65 7.72
C LYS A 761 0.79 -16.74 6.27
N ASN A 762 0.16 -15.94 5.38
CA ASN A 762 0.50 -15.93 3.96
C ASN A 762 1.94 -15.44 3.76
N ILE A 763 2.38 -14.43 4.50
CA ILE A 763 3.77 -13.98 4.49
C ILE A 763 4.73 -15.10 4.92
N VAL A 764 4.40 -15.81 6.00
CA VAL A 764 5.21 -16.97 6.44
C VAL A 764 5.25 -18.05 5.35
N GLY A 765 4.11 -18.36 4.73
CA GLY A 765 4.04 -19.33 3.63
C GLY A 765 4.96 -18.97 2.47
N VAL A 766 4.94 -17.71 2.09
CA VAL A 766 5.83 -17.13 1.08
C VAL A 766 7.30 -17.28 1.47
N VAL A 767 7.68 -16.84 2.66
CA VAL A 767 9.06 -16.91 3.14
C VAL A 767 9.55 -18.36 3.24
N MET A 768 8.71 -19.29 3.70
CA MET A 768 9.03 -20.72 3.76
C MET A 768 9.20 -21.32 2.37
N ALA A 769 8.29 -21.04 1.43
CA ALA A 769 8.38 -21.53 0.05
C ALA A 769 9.65 -21.03 -0.64
N CYS A 770 10.06 -19.77 -0.39
CA CYS A 770 11.30 -19.22 -0.90
C CYS A 770 12.56 -19.89 -0.33
N ASN A 771 12.48 -20.48 0.84
CA ASN A 771 13.57 -21.25 1.47
C ASN A 771 13.46 -22.75 1.20
N ASN A 772 12.86 -23.14 0.08
CA ASN A 772 12.77 -24.51 -0.42
C ASN A 772 11.94 -25.47 0.45
N TYR A 773 10.99 -24.93 1.26
CA TYR A 773 9.98 -25.77 1.94
C TYR A 773 8.77 -25.96 1.03
N GLU A 774 8.20 -27.16 1.03
CA GLU A 774 6.88 -27.41 0.45
C GLU A 774 5.82 -26.91 1.44
N VAL A 775 5.09 -25.85 1.06
CA VAL A 775 4.09 -25.22 1.92
C VAL A 775 2.70 -25.73 1.56
N ILE A 776 2.00 -26.23 2.56
CA ILE A 776 0.60 -26.62 2.48
C ILE A 776 -0.20 -25.62 3.29
N ASP A 777 -0.83 -24.68 2.61
CA ASP A 777 -1.68 -23.68 3.24
C ASP A 777 -3.12 -24.19 3.37
N MET A 778 -3.62 -24.25 4.60
CA MET A 778 -4.98 -24.69 4.89
C MET A 778 -5.99 -23.54 4.97
N GLY A 779 -5.54 -22.29 4.81
CA GLY A 779 -6.40 -21.11 4.91
C GLY A 779 -6.66 -20.69 6.35
N VAL A 780 -7.85 -20.16 6.57
CA VAL A 780 -8.30 -19.55 7.85
C VAL A 780 -9.34 -20.43 8.56
N MET A 781 -9.57 -20.15 9.83
CA MET A 781 -10.59 -20.84 10.68
C MET A 781 -10.47 -22.35 10.68
N VAL A 782 -9.24 -22.87 10.68
CA VAL A 782 -8.99 -24.30 10.52
C VAL A 782 -9.09 -25.03 11.86
N PRO A 783 -10.05 -25.93 12.04
CA PRO A 783 -10.18 -26.69 13.27
C PRO A 783 -9.10 -27.79 13.36
N ALA A 784 -8.73 -28.15 14.60
CA ALA A 784 -7.67 -29.11 14.90
C ALA A 784 -7.79 -30.46 14.17
N ASP A 785 -9.01 -30.99 14.04
CA ASP A 785 -9.26 -32.28 13.36
C ASP A 785 -8.88 -32.25 11.87
N LYS A 786 -9.09 -31.12 11.18
CA LYS A 786 -8.66 -30.92 9.79
C LYS A 786 -7.15 -30.82 9.68
N ILE A 787 -6.51 -30.08 10.61
CA ILE A 787 -5.03 -29.96 10.66
C ILE A 787 -4.43 -31.36 10.87
N ILE A 788 -4.93 -32.13 11.84
CA ILE A 788 -4.47 -33.49 12.15
C ILE A 788 -4.61 -34.42 10.93
N LYS A 789 -5.78 -34.39 10.29
CA LYS A 789 -6.07 -35.20 9.11
C LYS A 789 -5.09 -34.88 7.99
N LYS A 790 -4.95 -33.60 7.64
CA LYS A 790 -4.10 -33.14 6.57
C LYS A 790 -2.62 -33.41 6.86
N ALA A 791 -2.17 -33.17 8.09
CA ALA A 791 -0.80 -33.45 8.50
C ALA A 791 -0.42 -34.93 8.36
N LYS A 792 -1.35 -35.83 8.70
CA LYS A 792 -1.16 -37.30 8.52
C LYS A 792 -1.20 -37.74 7.04
N GLU A 793 -2.13 -37.19 6.25
CA GLU A 793 -2.27 -37.51 4.81
C GLU A 793 -1.03 -37.07 4.02
N GLU A 794 -0.50 -35.90 4.26
CA GLU A 794 0.62 -35.31 3.53
C GLU A 794 2.00 -35.68 4.12
N GLY A 795 2.03 -36.18 5.35
CA GLY A 795 3.29 -36.51 6.02
C GLY A 795 4.16 -35.27 6.24
N VAL A 796 3.60 -34.23 6.84
CA VAL A 796 4.30 -32.96 7.02
C VAL A 796 5.37 -33.04 8.11
N ASP A 797 6.43 -32.28 7.95
CA ASP A 797 7.55 -32.24 8.89
C ASP A 797 7.38 -31.18 9.96
N LEU A 798 6.59 -30.11 9.68
CA LEU A 798 6.32 -28.98 10.57
C LEU A 798 4.86 -28.52 10.45
N ILE A 799 4.31 -27.98 11.56
CA ILE A 799 3.01 -27.32 11.57
C ILE A 799 3.22 -25.87 12.03
N GLY A 800 2.71 -24.90 11.29
CA GLY A 800 2.69 -23.49 11.65
C GLY A 800 1.27 -23.03 11.97
N LEU A 801 1.04 -22.54 13.20
CA LEU A 801 -0.22 -21.98 13.65
C LEU A 801 -0.12 -20.46 13.71
N SER A 802 -1.11 -19.80 13.11
CA SER A 802 -1.22 -18.34 13.10
C SER A 802 -2.49 -17.87 13.79
N GLY A 803 -2.41 -16.75 14.50
CA GLY A 803 -3.55 -16.10 15.11
C GLY A 803 -3.29 -14.63 15.43
N LEU A 804 -4.29 -13.78 15.22
CA LEU A 804 -4.19 -12.34 15.42
C LEU A 804 -5.04 -11.84 16.60
N ILE A 805 -6.10 -12.55 16.95
CA ILE A 805 -7.03 -12.14 18.00
C ILE A 805 -6.82 -12.94 19.28
N THR A 806 -7.21 -12.39 20.42
CA THR A 806 -7.03 -13.05 21.73
C THR A 806 -7.67 -14.46 21.82
N PRO A 807 -8.86 -14.72 21.25
CA PRO A 807 -9.41 -16.09 21.21
C PRO A 807 -8.52 -17.11 20.53
N SER A 808 -7.72 -16.72 19.56
CA SER A 808 -6.80 -17.61 18.84
C SER A 808 -5.77 -18.23 19.75
N LEU A 809 -5.37 -17.55 20.83
CA LEU A 809 -4.45 -18.09 21.82
C LEU A 809 -5.02 -19.33 22.54
N HIS A 810 -6.33 -19.33 22.80
CA HIS A 810 -7.02 -20.47 23.42
C HIS A 810 -7.17 -21.61 22.42
N GLU A 811 -7.46 -21.31 21.15
CA GLU A 811 -7.54 -22.34 20.12
C GLU A 811 -6.18 -23.01 19.86
N MET A 812 -5.07 -22.26 19.89
CA MET A 812 -3.72 -22.86 19.80
C MET A 812 -3.43 -23.84 20.93
N VAL A 813 -3.93 -23.57 22.14
CA VAL A 813 -3.87 -24.51 23.27
C VAL A 813 -4.70 -25.76 22.98
N ASN A 814 -5.93 -25.60 22.50
CA ASN A 814 -6.83 -26.71 22.14
C ASN A 814 -6.23 -27.56 20.99
N ASP A 815 -5.61 -26.89 20.00
CA ASP A 815 -4.99 -27.57 18.86
C ASP A 815 -3.86 -28.51 19.31
N VAL A 816 -2.93 -28.05 20.16
CA VAL A 816 -1.81 -28.91 20.62
C VAL A 816 -2.26 -30.05 21.52
N ILE A 817 -3.35 -29.86 22.31
CA ILE A 817 -3.97 -30.93 23.08
C ILE A 817 -4.54 -31.98 22.13
N ALA A 818 -5.28 -31.56 21.11
CA ALA A 818 -5.83 -32.45 20.10
C ALA A 818 -4.73 -33.17 19.29
N PHE A 819 -3.63 -32.48 18.98
CA PHE A 819 -2.46 -33.09 18.30
C PHE A 819 -1.84 -34.21 19.15
N LYS A 820 -1.69 -33.98 20.46
CA LYS A 820 -1.20 -34.97 21.39
C LYS A 820 -2.13 -36.19 21.48
N GLU A 821 -3.43 -35.93 21.62
CA GLU A 821 -4.45 -37.00 21.69
C GLU A 821 -4.51 -37.82 20.39
N ALA A 822 -4.25 -37.17 19.26
CA ALA A 822 -4.15 -37.84 17.94
C ALA A 822 -2.81 -38.56 17.69
N GLY A 823 -1.86 -38.49 18.63
CA GLY A 823 -0.54 -39.13 18.58
C GLY A 823 0.38 -38.49 17.54
N LEU A 824 0.23 -37.17 17.29
CA LEU A 824 1.16 -36.42 16.49
C LEU A 824 2.40 -36.06 17.32
N HIS A 825 3.58 -36.15 16.71
CA HIS A 825 4.86 -35.73 17.28
C HIS A 825 5.61 -34.76 16.35
N ILE A 826 4.86 -33.91 15.62
CA ILE A 826 5.39 -32.96 14.66
C ILE A 826 5.69 -31.64 15.39
N PRO A 827 6.88 -31.04 15.21
CA PRO A 827 7.16 -29.72 15.80
C PRO A 827 6.16 -28.67 15.33
N VAL A 828 5.78 -27.75 16.25
CA VAL A 828 4.80 -26.70 16.00
C VAL A 828 5.46 -25.34 16.14
N MET A 829 5.33 -24.50 15.11
CA MET A 829 5.68 -23.08 15.14
C MET A 829 4.42 -22.27 15.38
N VAL A 830 4.48 -21.36 16.36
CA VAL A 830 3.36 -20.50 16.75
C VAL A 830 3.72 -19.05 16.45
N GLY A 831 2.91 -18.39 15.62
CA GLY A 831 3.12 -17.00 15.22
C GLY A 831 1.82 -16.20 15.20
N GLY A 832 1.96 -14.89 15.04
CA GLY A 832 0.87 -13.93 14.99
C GLY A 832 1.00 -12.85 16.06
N ALA A 833 0.37 -11.70 15.83
CA ALA A 833 0.59 -10.49 16.63
C ALA A 833 0.21 -10.61 18.11
N THR A 834 -0.74 -11.48 18.45
CA THR A 834 -1.15 -11.73 19.85
C THR A 834 -0.31 -12.80 20.55
N THR A 835 0.50 -13.54 19.80
CA THR A 835 1.31 -14.63 20.36
C THR A 835 2.57 -14.09 21.04
N SER A 836 3.02 -14.77 22.09
CA SER A 836 4.27 -14.41 22.77
C SER A 836 5.04 -15.63 23.23
N LYS A 837 6.35 -15.46 23.41
CA LYS A 837 7.24 -16.50 23.94
C LYS A 837 6.78 -16.95 25.33
N LEU A 838 6.30 -16.03 26.16
CA LEU A 838 5.79 -16.33 27.50
C LEU A 838 4.50 -17.17 27.45
N HIS A 839 3.54 -16.81 26.60
CA HIS A 839 2.31 -17.57 26.41
C HIS A 839 2.60 -18.99 25.93
N VAL A 840 3.45 -19.14 24.92
CA VAL A 840 3.86 -20.47 24.43
C VAL A 840 4.54 -21.27 25.53
N ALA A 841 5.49 -20.68 26.28
CA ALA A 841 6.19 -21.32 27.36
C ALA A 841 5.28 -21.79 28.49
N LEU A 842 4.25 -20.98 28.85
CA LEU A 842 3.36 -21.25 29.98
C LEU A 842 2.16 -22.11 29.63
N LYS A 843 1.54 -21.90 28.47
CA LYS A 843 0.21 -22.43 28.15
C LYS A 843 0.21 -23.48 27.06
N ILE A 844 1.12 -23.42 26.10
CA ILE A 844 1.09 -24.32 24.92
C ILE A 844 2.13 -25.44 25.05
N ALA A 845 3.41 -25.09 25.17
CA ALA A 845 4.50 -26.08 25.16
C ALA A 845 4.40 -27.17 26.25
N PRO A 846 3.87 -26.90 27.50
CA PRO A 846 3.74 -27.96 28.49
C PRO A 846 2.71 -29.02 28.15
N LEU A 847 1.84 -28.77 27.20
CA LEU A 847 0.70 -29.63 26.86
C LEU A 847 0.99 -30.55 25.66
N TYR A 848 2.15 -30.38 25.02
CA TYR A 848 2.53 -31.13 23.82
C TYR A 848 3.88 -31.80 23.98
N ASP A 849 4.06 -32.97 23.36
CA ASP A 849 5.25 -33.79 23.56
C ASP A 849 6.36 -33.48 22.53
N ALA A 850 6.05 -32.80 21.46
CA ALA A 850 7.04 -32.31 20.49
C ALA A 850 7.36 -30.82 20.71
N PRO A 851 8.46 -30.29 20.13
CA PRO A 851 8.82 -28.87 20.29
C PRO A 851 7.72 -27.94 19.83
N VAL A 852 7.40 -26.93 20.66
CA VAL A 852 6.55 -25.81 20.26
C VAL A 852 7.38 -24.53 20.35
N VAL A 853 7.54 -23.83 19.22
CA VAL A 853 8.43 -22.68 19.11
C VAL A 853 7.62 -21.44 18.79
N TRP A 854 7.77 -20.40 19.64
CA TRP A 854 7.24 -19.09 19.31
C TRP A 854 8.11 -18.41 18.25
N VAL A 855 7.46 -17.88 17.22
CA VAL A 855 8.15 -17.19 16.11
C VAL A 855 7.73 -15.73 16.11
N LYS A 856 8.70 -14.84 16.30
CA LYS A 856 8.47 -13.41 16.49
C LYS A 856 7.98 -12.72 15.20
N ASP A 857 8.57 -13.07 14.08
CA ASP A 857 8.20 -12.50 12.77
C ASP A 857 8.41 -13.54 11.65
N ALA A 858 7.89 -13.22 10.48
CA ALA A 858 7.91 -14.13 9.34
C ALA A 858 9.33 -14.48 8.86
N SER A 859 10.28 -13.57 8.97
CA SER A 859 11.63 -13.72 8.40
C SER A 859 12.47 -14.78 9.10
N VAL A 860 12.20 -15.06 10.39
CA VAL A 860 12.96 -16.04 11.17
C VAL A 860 12.42 -17.48 11.09
N ASN A 861 11.24 -17.68 10.46
CA ASN A 861 10.64 -19.00 10.32
C ASN A 861 11.59 -20.03 9.63
N PRO A 862 12.29 -19.70 8.52
CA PRO A 862 13.16 -20.69 7.86
C PRO A 862 14.34 -21.12 8.72
N SER A 863 14.95 -20.22 9.47
CA SER A 863 16.07 -20.58 10.37
C SER A 863 15.64 -21.47 11.52
N ILE A 864 14.48 -21.20 12.11
CA ILE A 864 13.88 -22.05 13.16
C ILE A 864 13.51 -23.42 12.58
N ALA A 865 12.89 -23.44 11.40
CA ALA A 865 12.54 -24.68 10.73
C ALA A 865 13.78 -25.52 10.38
N ALA A 866 14.84 -24.88 9.90
CA ALA A 866 16.12 -25.56 9.64
C ALA A 866 16.69 -26.19 10.91
N SER A 867 16.75 -25.47 12.03
CA SER A 867 17.23 -26.01 13.30
C SER A 867 16.35 -27.12 13.86
N LEU A 868 15.03 -27.07 13.61
CA LEU A 868 14.09 -28.15 14.01
C LEU A 868 14.23 -29.42 13.17
N LEU A 869 14.57 -29.31 11.87
CA LEU A 869 14.63 -30.45 10.94
C LEU A 869 16.03 -30.99 10.70
N ASN A 870 17.07 -30.24 11.10
CA ASN A 870 18.46 -30.71 11.00
C ASN A 870 18.80 -31.67 12.14
N GLU A 871 19.06 -32.93 11.84
CA GLU A 871 19.39 -33.95 12.83
C GLU A 871 20.58 -33.58 13.73
N ALA A 872 21.56 -32.84 13.21
CA ALA A 872 22.75 -32.43 13.96
C ALA A 872 22.47 -31.28 14.95
N GLU A 873 21.52 -30.40 14.66
CA GLU A 873 21.21 -29.20 15.47
C GLU A 873 19.97 -29.39 16.35
N HIS A 874 19.06 -30.30 15.98
CA HIS A 874 17.78 -30.51 16.61
C HIS A 874 17.87 -30.64 18.14
N THR A 875 18.75 -31.52 18.60
CA THR A 875 18.89 -31.80 20.04
C THR A 875 19.36 -30.58 20.83
N ALA A 876 20.40 -29.90 20.33
CA ALA A 876 20.96 -28.70 20.98
C ALA A 876 19.94 -27.56 20.98
N PHE A 877 19.22 -27.34 19.88
CA PHE A 877 18.17 -26.34 19.76
C PHE A 877 17.01 -26.59 20.74
N CYS A 878 16.55 -27.85 20.84
CA CYS A 878 15.46 -28.22 21.77
C CYS A 878 15.88 -28.08 23.23
N GLU A 879 17.13 -28.41 23.57
CA GLU A 879 17.65 -28.23 24.94
C GLU A 879 17.70 -26.74 25.31
N GLU A 880 18.17 -25.88 24.43
CA GLU A 880 18.23 -24.43 24.64
C GLU A 880 16.82 -23.82 24.76
N LEU A 881 15.90 -24.24 23.88
CA LEU A 881 14.49 -23.86 23.91
C LEU A 881 13.84 -24.21 25.25
N ASN A 882 13.99 -25.47 25.71
CA ASN A 882 13.42 -25.94 26.95
C ASN A 882 14.00 -25.17 28.16
N LYS A 883 15.31 -24.96 28.19
CA LYS A 883 15.95 -24.15 29.23
C LYS A 883 15.41 -22.74 29.29
N SER A 884 15.27 -22.08 28.12
CA SER A 884 14.68 -20.75 28.00
C SER A 884 13.25 -20.71 28.53
N TYR A 885 12.43 -21.74 28.23
CA TYR A 885 11.06 -21.84 28.72
C TYR A 885 10.99 -22.12 30.23
N GLU A 886 11.88 -22.93 30.78
CA GLU A 886 11.97 -23.15 32.21
C GLU A 886 12.34 -21.88 32.98
N GLU A 887 13.29 -21.10 32.47
CA GLU A 887 13.64 -19.81 33.06
C GLU A 887 12.46 -18.84 33.05
N LEU A 888 11.72 -18.75 31.91
CA LEU A 888 10.51 -17.93 31.83
C LEU A 888 9.43 -18.35 32.80
N ARG A 889 9.20 -19.66 32.96
CA ARG A 889 8.23 -20.21 33.92
C ARG A 889 8.64 -19.90 35.36
N ALA A 890 9.92 -20.02 35.68
CA ALA A 890 10.45 -19.72 37.00
C ALA A 890 10.30 -18.25 37.38
N ASN A 891 10.69 -17.36 36.46
CA ASN A 891 10.58 -15.90 36.63
C ASN A 891 9.12 -15.47 36.77
N TYR A 892 8.20 -16.03 36.00
CA TYR A 892 6.77 -15.75 36.10
C TYR A 892 6.18 -16.18 37.43
N LYS A 893 6.55 -17.40 37.94
CA LYS A 893 6.14 -17.87 39.27
C LYS A 893 6.68 -16.99 40.37
N GLU A 894 7.93 -16.52 40.25
CA GLU A 894 8.53 -15.63 41.23
C GLU A 894 7.84 -14.27 41.30
N GLN A 895 7.45 -13.73 40.12
CA GLN A 895 6.69 -12.48 40.04
C GLN A 895 5.31 -12.62 40.66
N GLN A 896 4.59 -13.74 40.42
CA GLN A 896 3.30 -14.01 41.05
C GLN A 896 3.41 -14.19 42.56
N GLN A 897 4.52 -14.76 43.08
CA GLN A 897 4.73 -14.90 44.53
C GLN A 897 5.03 -13.56 45.20
N LYS A 898 5.46 -12.53 44.48
CA LYS A 898 5.64 -11.18 44.99
C LYS A 898 4.34 -10.38 45.14
N ILE A 899 3.26 -10.83 44.53
CA ILE A 899 1.93 -10.22 44.68
C ILE A 899 1.40 -10.58 46.09
N LEU A 900 1.28 -9.56 46.93
CA LEU A 900 0.71 -9.69 48.26
C LEU A 900 -0.80 -9.97 48.16
N SER A 901 -1.32 -10.78 49.07
CA SER A 901 -2.80 -10.88 49.24
C SER A 901 -3.36 -9.48 49.55
N LEU A 902 -4.61 -9.22 49.15
CA LEU A 902 -5.27 -7.92 49.41
C LEU A 902 -5.20 -7.54 50.91
N GLU A 903 -5.30 -8.54 51.83
CA GLU A 903 -5.15 -8.33 53.24
C GLU A 903 -3.76 -7.85 53.66
N LYS A 904 -2.71 -8.51 53.15
CA LYS A 904 -1.33 -8.09 53.39
C LYS A 904 -0.99 -6.76 52.73
N ALA A 905 -1.56 -6.50 51.56
CA ALA A 905 -1.38 -5.19 50.89
C ALA A 905 -2.03 -4.06 51.70
N ARG A 906 -3.20 -4.32 52.31
CA ARG A 906 -3.86 -3.36 53.20
C ARG A 906 -3.09 -3.16 54.53
N GLU A 907 -2.47 -4.19 55.07
CA GLU A 907 -1.58 -4.11 56.26
C GLU A 907 -0.32 -3.31 55.98
N ASN A 908 0.24 -3.43 54.77
CA ASN A 908 1.42 -2.71 54.30
C ASN A 908 1.09 -1.33 53.67
N LYS A 909 -0.10 -0.81 53.89
CA LYS A 909 -0.50 0.52 53.38
C LYS A 909 0.49 1.57 53.91
N LEU A 910 1.07 2.35 52.98
CA LEU A 910 1.92 3.49 53.33
C LEU A 910 1.08 4.55 54.03
N ASN A 911 1.36 4.77 55.31
CA ASN A 911 0.73 5.83 56.14
C ASN A 911 1.67 7.04 56.10
N LEU A 912 1.33 8.05 55.28
CA LEU A 912 2.09 9.30 55.13
C LEU A 912 1.64 10.40 56.12
N PHE A 913 0.57 10.17 56.89
CA PHE A 913 -0.08 11.21 57.68
C PHE A 913 -0.54 10.70 59.09
N ASP A 914 0.24 9.94 59.80
CA ASP A 914 0.03 9.73 61.24
C ASP A 914 0.81 10.74 62.05
#